data_6a26d241f937ea1b88f5841ef16610b8
#
_entry.id   6a26d241f937ea1b88f5841ef16610b8
#
_cell.length_a   1.000
_cell.length_b   1.000
_cell.length_c   1.000
_cell.angle_alpha   90.00
_cell.angle_beta   90.00
_cell.angle_gamma   90.00
#
_symmetry.space_group_name_H-M   'P 1'
#
loop_
_entity.id
_entity.type
_entity.pdbx_description
1 polymer ?
#
loop_
_entity_poly.entity_id
_entity_poly.type
_entity_poly.pdbx_seq_one_letter_code
_entity_poly.pdbx_strand_id
1 'polypeptide(L)'
;MLARPLATGLLAASLLTLGGCLKVPVDLDQPADGTTAPSTAQELLDRYVAAAGGVDKLRALPSRMVEARVVFKAQEGCEEGDQDCMWEDTVGQFVLYTTAKAQMYRSMIVGGQRLERGFDGENGWQLQNEPQVLVMEDASARPLLYEDALLHWYFDVEQRNLSLELLPARDEQGLKLDGIRWFAASDAWPESEKWFDRATGLLYEEIERDTESGDMVRRVYTDYREVDGVQVPWLITQTTVADDLVVQQIELHVQAVNHRSVDDKQFAVPVLAPVEPVEDELVTMLAKARADVEADPKQLSAHVYLARVAFVAAHFEEARTAAKAALKLDAKDLEALYIIARLDLLDGDLAAAERSLAKAKAAGLRPDEAARQQAWIHLRRGQWDKGAKDLSDAGNEKLGERYGAFQGKPLQAKMGGKGCSTSLPITVDQGALVFEVGADGDKLRLLLDTGASDIIITDAKAKSLVIGTDAMAPLSAGGPELPQGQLDELKIGDLTVQNVPVSMFPADQLGMVVGLEGVDGILGIRPFAGRQLTVDLDRDVLEIVEPGKRCKAELEARRGGQAVPFWLHETHYVYVLGHMRDAEGLYLLNTGMRGADLTANEGAYAFAGIGAPALYADQAAALVQVDRFRLGPWQRDNLTAAWGFLAQNQTIDGFRLDGMIGLGVLGEGSWTLDFETQQIYLRGPNKAAAKTEPAKTEPAKTEPAKTEPKPKTEPKPSSEASDKPKTK
;
A
#
# COMPACT_ATOMS: atom_id res chain seq x y z
N MET A 1 -6.17 25.47 22.85
CA MET A 1 -5.83 24.26 23.60
C MET A 1 -5.65 23.17 22.52
N LEU A 2 -4.41 22.94 22.17
CA LEU A 2 -4.00 22.10 21.03
C LEU A 2 -3.97 20.64 21.52
N ALA A 3 -4.89 19.81 21.02
CA ALA A 3 -4.76 18.36 21.11
C ALA A 3 -3.77 17.91 20.03
N ARG A 4 -2.62 17.42 20.44
CA ARG A 4 -1.70 16.68 19.59
C ARG A 4 -2.38 15.33 19.22
N PRO A 5 -2.34 14.89 17.97
CA PRO A 5 -2.67 13.51 17.65
C PRO A 5 -1.56 12.62 18.23
N LEU A 6 -1.95 11.64 19.01
CA LEU A 6 -1.12 10.48 19.36
C LEU A 6 -0.75 9.79 18.05
N ALA A 7 0.51 9.90 17.66
CA ALA A 7 1.10 9.03 16.66
C ALA A 7 1.08 7.61 17.25
N THR A 8 0.19 6.77 16.74
CA THR A 8 0.32 5.33 16.83
C THR A 8 1.56 4.96 16.01
N GLY A 9 2.72 5.02 16.68
CA GLY A 9 3.95 4.49 16.11
C GLY A 9 3.78 3.01 15.86
N LEU A 10 4.02 2.59 14.63
CA LEU A 10 4.34 1.21 14.31
C LEU A 10 5.41 0.74 15.30
N LEU A 11 5.03 -0.18 16.19
CA LEU A 11 5.98 -1.10 16.81
C LEU A 11 6.35 -2.14 15.74
N ALA A 12 7.01 -1.69 14.69
CA ALA A 12 7.89 -2.56 13.95
C ALA A 12 8.94 -3.05 14.94
N ALA A 13 9.14 -4.33 14.99
CA ALA A 13 10.02 -5.05 15.88
C ALA A 13 11.46 -4.48 15.90
N SER A 14 11.63 -3.39 16.57
CA SER A 14 12.90 -2.90 17.05
C SER A 14 12.63 -2.51 18.48
N LEU A 15 12.86 -3.45 19.35
CA LEU A 15 12.83 -3.24 20.77
C LEU A 15 14.18 -2.67 21.14
N LEU A 16 14.23 -1.44 21.56
CA LEU A 16 15.44 -0.76 21.99
C LEU A 16 15.19 -0.11 23.34
N THR A 17 15.79 -0.43 24.47
CA THR A 17 16.84 0.20 25.19
C THR A 17 16.99 0.25 26.70
N LEU A 18 18.11 0.37 27.21
CA LEU A 18 18.90 0.98 28.32
C LEU A 18 19.00 0.32 29.69
N GLY A 19 20.12 0.23 30.12
CA GLY A 19 21.01 -0.41 30.91
C GLY A 19 21.18 -0.18 32.39
N GLY A 20 21.55 -1.19 33.08
CA GLY A 20 22.20 -1.14 34.40
C GLY A 20 22.71 -2.51 34.76
N CYS A 21 23.98 -2.58 35.12
CA CYS A 21 24.64 -3.84 35.53
C CYS A 21 24.01 -4.47 36.75
N LEU A 22 23.35 -5.61 36.60
CA LEU A 22 23.04 -6.51 37.70
C LEU A 22 23.99 -7.68 37.65
N LYS A 23 24.68 -7.91 38.77
CA LYS A 23 25.47 -9.14 39.01
C LYS A 23 24.51 -10.28 39.31
N VAL A 24 24.47 -11.28 38.45
CA VAL A 24 23.78 -12.54 38.72
C VAL A 24 24.76 -13.49 39.44
N PRO A 25 24.44 -14.06 40.60
CA PRO A 25 25.27 -15.10 41.21
C PRO A 25 25.05 -16.40 40.45
N VAL A 26 26.10 -16.92 39.84
CA VAL A 26 26.13 -18.27 39.28
C VAL A 26 26.71 -19.19 40.36
N ASP A 27 25.89 -20.09 40.86
CA ASP A 27 26.34 -21.18 41.74
C ASP A 27 26.68 -22.40 40.86
N LEU A 28 27.96 -22.55 40.54
CA LEU A 28 28.46 -23.67 39.75
C LEU A 28 29.38 -24.52 40.65
N ASP A 29 28.78 -25.37 41.47
CA ASP A 29 29.50 -26.44 42.18
C ASP A 29 29.67 -27.66 41.25
N GLN A 30 30.62 -27.60 40.31
CA GLN A 30 31.26 -28.79 39.74
C GLN A 30 32.73 -28.47 39.39
N PRO A 31 33.67 -29.42 39.66
CA PRO A 31 35.08 -29.18 39.44
C PRO A 31 35.42 -29.14 37.96
N ALA A 32 35.99 -28.04 37.52
CA ALA A 32 36.51 -27.86 36.18
C ALA A 32 37.68 -28.82 35.96
N ASP A 33 37.48 -29.90 35.22
CA ASP A 33 38.54 -30.62 34.55
C ASP A 33 38.91 -29.83 33.33
N GLY A 34 40.18 -29.36 33.24
CA GLY A 34 40.64 -28.38 32.30
C GLY A 34 40.47 -28.83 30.85
N THR A 35 39.31 -28.50 30.27
CA THR A 35 39.10 -28.67 28.82
C THR A 35 39.99 -27.71 28.05
N THR A 36 40.79 -28.25 27.12
CA THR A 36 41.59 -27.47 26.19
C THR A 36 40.71 -26.60 25.31
N ALA A 37 41.17 -25.40 24.94
CA ALA A 37 40.44 -24.58 23.97
C ALA A 37 40.18 -25.35 22.69
N PRO A 38 38.98 -25.16 22.04
CA PRO A 38 38.70 -25.80 20.77
C PRO A 38 39.65 -25.31 19.70
N SER A 39 39.97 -26.16 18.73
CA SER A 39 40.86 -25.82 17.64
C SER A 39 40.11 -25.37 16.39
N THR A 40 38.83 -25.66 16.29
CA THR A 40 37.93 -25.32 15.18
C THR A 40 36.54 -24.96 15.68
N ALA A 41 35.79 -24.18 14.89
CA ALA A 41 34.38 -23.87 15.17
C ALA A 41 33.51 -25.13 15.23
N GLN A 42 33.77 -26.12 14.39
CA GLN A 42 33.03 -27.39 14.40
C GLN A 42 33.30 -28.17 15.70
N GLU A 43 34.52 -28.23 16.18
CA GLU A 43 34.83 -28.88 17.45
C GLU A 43 34.05 -28.21 18.60
N LEU A 44 33.91 -26.89 18.63
CA LEU A 44 33.12 -26.19 19.62
C LEU A 44 31.64 -26.55 19.56
N LEU A 45 31.06 -26.62 18.36
CA LEU A 45 29.67 -27.06 18.17
C LEU A 45 29.47 -28.52 18.60
N ASP A 46 30.40 -29.42 18.28
CA ASP A 46 30.33 -30.82 18.67
C ASP A 46 30.33 -30.96 20.20
N ARG A 47 31.13 -30.15 20.90
CA ARG A 47 31.15 -30.09 22.39
C ARG A 47 29.83 -29.61 22.95
N TYR A 48 29.25 -28.53 22.35
CA TYR A 48 27.93 -28.06 22.76
C TYR A 48 26.85 -29.13 22.56
N VAL A 49 26.81 -29.76 21.38
CA VAL A 49 25.85 -30.84 21.12
C VAL A 49 25.97 -32.00 22.13
N ALA A 50 27.20 -32.39 22.45
CA ALA A 50 27.44 -33.41 23.47
C ALA A 50 26.96 -32.97 24.87
N ALA A 51 27.26 -31.73 25.25
CA ALA A 51 26.83 -31.16 26.54
C ALA A 51 25.32 -30.99 26.63
N ALA A 52 24.66 -30.58 25.54
CA ALA A 52 23.21 -30.39 25.46
C ALA A 52 22.40 -31.68 25.54
N GLY A 53 23.03 -32.86 25.44
CA GLY A 53 22.37 -34.17 25.58
C GLY A 53 22.76 -35.19 24.52
N GLY A 54 23.53 -34.78 23.52
CA GLY A 54 24.02 -35.62 22.43
C GLY A 54 23.09 -35.63 21.22
N VAL A 55 23.69 -35.85 20.03
CA VAL A 55 23.01 -35.76 18.74
C VAL A 55 21.79 -36.67 18.61
N ASP A 56 21.88 -37.93 19.15
CA ASP A 56 20.79 -38.89 19.01
C ASP A 56 19.55 -38.48 19.78
N LYS A 57 19.72 -37.96 21.02
CA LYS A 57 18.59 -37.48 21.80
C LYS A 57 17.97 -36.23 21.23
N LEU A 58 18.80 -35.25 20.85
CA LEU A 58 18.32 -33.99 20.27
C LEU A 58 17.55 -34.22 18.98
N ARG A 59 18.02 -35.10 18.08
CA ARG A 59 17.32 -35.48 16.83
C ARG A 59 16.05 -36.29 17.06
N ALA A 60 15.95 -37.02 18.18
CA ALA A 60 14.76 -37.81 18.53
C ALA A 60 13.59 -36.94 19.03
N LEU A 61 13.84 -35.67 19.36
CA LEU A 61 12.79 -34.78 19.87
C LEU A 61 11.91 -34.29 18.66
N PRO A 62 10.59 -34.55 18.69
CA PRO A 62 9.71 -34.14 17.62
C PRO A 62 9.47 -32.63 17.64
N SER A 63 9.46 -32.05 18.84
CA SER A 63 9.23 -30.61 19.06
C SER A 63 9.74 -30.19 20.43
N ARG A 64 9.82 -28.88 20.65
CA ARG A 64 9.97 -28.28 21.98
C ARG A 64 8.86 -27.27 22.19
N MET A 65 8.21 -27.34 23.32
CA MET A 65 7.32 -26.32 23.85
C MET A 65 7.97 -25.72 25.11
N VAL A 66 8.03 -24.39 25.15
CA VAL A 66 8.50 -23.62 26.29
C VAL A 66 7.38 -22.70 26.76
N GLU A 67 7.04 -22.76 28.04
CA GLU A 67 6.18 -21.76 28.68
C GLU A 67 7.04 -20.97 29.68
N ALA A 68 6.93 -19.65 29.64
CA ALA A 68 7.70 -18.78 30.52
C ALA A 68 6.86 -17.59 31.01
N ARG A 69 7.21 -17.12 32.20
CA ARG A 69 6.83 -15.78 32.63
C ARG A 69 7.82 -14.80 32.01
N VAL A 70 7.33 -13.79 31.32
CA VAL A 70 8.16 -12.72 30.80
C VAL A 70 8.09 -11.50 31.73
N VAL A 71 9.25 -10.92 32.02
CA VAL A 71 9.38 -9.62 32.69
C VAL A 71 10.02 -8.66 31.70
N PHE A 72 9.25 -7.67 31.33
CA PHE A 72 9.65 -6.64 30.40
C PHE A 72 9.98 -5.38 31.18
N LYS A 73 11.19 -4.87 31.01
CA LYS A 73 11.67 -3.66 31.65
C LYS A 73 11.74 -2.56 30.57
N ALA A 74 10.91 -1.55 30.71
CA ALA A 74 10.89 -0.40 29.83
C ALA A 74 11.09 0.88 30.62
N GLN A 75 11.70 1.86 30.00
CA GLN A 75 11.87 3.19 30.58
C GLN A 75 10.68 4.06 30.19
N GLU A 76 9.76 4.35 31.11
CA GLU A 76 8.62 5.23 30.87
C GLU A 76 8.89 6.66 31.42
N GLY A 77 8.54 7.66 30.60
CA GLY A 77 8.50 9.08 31.03
C GLY A 77 9.85 9.77 31.20
N CYS A 78 10.93 9.20 30.70
CA CYS A 78 12.27 9.75 30.84
C CYS A 78 12.73 10.43 29.56
N GLU A 79 13.51 11.51 29.66
CA GLU A 79 14.22 12.09 28.53
C GLU A 79 15.46 11.25 28.19
N GLU A 80 15.84 11.24 26.93
CA GLU A 80 17.01 10.51 26.45
C GLU A 80 18.27 10.94 27.21
N GLY A 81 18.91 9.97 27.92
CA GLY A 81 20.12 10.21 28.70
C GLY A 81 19.93 10.47 30.21
N ASP A 82 18.72 10.39 30.74
CA ASP A 82 18.48 10.54 32.20
C ASP A 82 18.86 9.26 32.95
N GLN A 83 19.97 9.28 33.68
CA GLN A 83 20.53 8.15 34.42
C GLN A 83 19.75 7.79 35.69
N ASP A 84 18.89 8.68 36.17
CA ASP A 84 18.09 8.49 37.40
C ASP A 84 16.70 7.91 37.12
N CYS A 85 16.42 7.55 35.89
CA CYS A 85 15.13 7.06 35.47
C CYS A 85 14.83 5.66 36.01
N MET A 86 13.65 5.48 36.57
CA MET A 86 13.22 4.18 37.11
C MET A 86 12.62 3.30 36.02
N TRP A 87 12.99 2.02 36.03
CA TRP A 87 12.41 1.01 35.18
C TRP A 87 11.07 0.53 35.73
N GLU A 88 10.06 0.49 34.90
CA GLU A 88 8.78 -0.11 35.26
C GLU A 88 8.72 -1.55 34.73
N ASP A 89 8.57 -2.54 35.64
CA ASP A 89 8.49 -3.93 35.26
C ASP A 89 7.07 -4.30 34.82
N THR A 90 6.91 -4.64 33.54
CA THR A 90 5.67 -5.20 33.04
C THR A 90 5.78 -6.72 32.93
N VAL A 91 4.86 -7.43 33.56
CA VAL A 91 4.86 -8.90 33.62
C VAL A 91 3.88 -9.46 32.60
N GLY A 92 4.27 -10.54 31.93
CA GLY A 92 3.45 -11.21 30.95
C GLY A 92 3.67 -12.71 30.84
N GLN A 93 3.16 -13.29 29.79
CA GLN A 93 3.30 -14.71 29.44
C GLN A 93 4.02 -14.85 28.10
N PHE A 94 4.79 -15.91 28.00
CA PHE A 94 5.51 -16.29 26.81
C PHE A 94 5.31 -17.78 26.52
N VAL A 95 5.03 -18.12 25.28
CA VAL A 95 4.92 -19.49 24.80
C VAL A 95 5.68 -19.62 23.49
N LEU A 96 6.51 -20.65 23.39
CA LEU A 96 7.28 -20.98 22.19
C LEU A 96 7.06 -22.44 21.82
N TYR A 97 6.74 -22.70 20.57
CA TYR A 97 6.78 -24.03 19.96
C TYR A 97 7.79 -24.04 18.82
N THR A 98 8.67 -25.04 18.80
CA THR A 98 9.57 -25.31 17.69
C THR A 98 9.52 -26.79 17.32
N THR A 99 9.72 -27.14 16.06
CA THR A 99 9.67 -28.52 15.58
C THR A 99 10.94 -28.92 14.83
N ALA A 100 11.15 -30.24 14.71
CA ALA A 100 12.19 -30.81 13.88
C ALA A 100 12.04 -30.46 12.37
N LYS A 101 10.84 -30.04 11.95
CA LYS A 101 10.55 -29.60 10.57
C LYS A 101 10.89 -28.11 10.35
N ALA A 102 11.56 -27.47 11.29
CA ALA A 102 11.83 -26.04 11.30
C ALA A 102 10.56 -25.17 11.28
N GLN A 103 9.49 -25.62 11.92
CA GLN A 103 8.28 -24.83 12.16
C GLN A 103 8.41 -24.13 13.51
N MET A 104 7.84 -22.94 13.62
CA MET A 104 7.89 -22.13 14.85
C MET A 104 6.56 -21.43 15.10
N TYR A 105 6.15 -21.37 16.36
CA TYR A 105 5.11 -20.47 16.85
C TYR A 105 5.55 -19.84 18.14
N ARG A 106 5.41 -18.53 18.26
CA ARG A 106 5.69 -17.76 19.48
C ARG A 106 4.51 -16.87 19.81
N SER A 107 4.09 -16.89 21.06
CA SER A 107 3.12 -15.94 21.61
C SER A 107 3.72 -15.22 22.81
N MET A 108 3.59 -13.92 22.84
CA MET A 108 3.98 -13.08 23.96
C MET A 108 2.84 -12.12 24.29
N ILE A 109 2.42 -12.11 25.56
CA ILE A 109 1.37 -11.24 26.08
C ILE A 109 1.98 -10.41 27.20
N VAL A 110 2.13 -9.11 27.01
CA VAL A 110 2.73 -8.17 27.95
C VAL A 110 1.91 -6.88 27.97
N GLY A 111 1.56 -6.37 29.15
CA GLY A 111 0.82 -5.12 29.28
C GLY A 111 -0.54 -5.10 28.56
N GLY A 112 -1.18 -6.27 28.40
CA GLY A 112 -2.42 -6.41 27.65
C GLY A 112 -2.26 -6.44 26.13
N GLN A 113 -1.04 -6.30 25.64
CA GLN A 113 -0.73 -6.46 24.21
C GLN A 113 -0.33 -7.90 23.90
N ARG A 114 -0.82 -8.42 22.78
CA ARG A 114 -0.54 -9.78 22.30
C ARG A 114 0.25 -9.69 21.00
N LEU A 115 1.42 -10.31 20.99
CA LEU A 115 2.24 -10.48 19.80
C LEU A 115 2.40 -11.97 19.54
N GLU A 116 1.94 -12.42 18.39
CA GLU A 116 2.15 -13.78 17.91
C GLU A 116 2.96 -13.78 16.64
N ARG A 117 3.83 -14.77 16.50
CA ARG A 117 4.61 -15.02 15.28
C ARG A 117 4.60 -16.50 14.99
N GLY A 118 4.57 -16.86 13.72
CA GLY A 118 4.66 -18.24 13.31
C GLY A 118 5.41 -18.41 12.01
N PHE A 119 5.87 -19.64 11.81
CA PHE A 119 6.45 -20.10 10.55
C PHE A 119 6.00 -21.54 10.34
N ASP A 120 5.35 -21.80 9.22
CA ASP A 120 4.79 -23.12 8.91
C ASP A 120 5.78 -24.06 8.20
N GLY A 121 6.99 -23.59 7.89
CA GLY A 121 8.02 -24.27 7.11
C GLY A 121 8.21 -23.64 5.73
N GLU A 122 7.31 -22.78 5.30
CA GLU A 122 7.32 -22.08 4.01
C GLU A 122 7.07 -20.58 4.18
N ASN A 123 6.04 -20.21 4.97
CA ASN A 123 5.63 -18.84 5.17
C ASN A 123 5.76 -18.41 6.63
N GLY A 124 6.34 -17.23 6.86
CA GLY A 124 6.32 -16.56 8.15
C GLY A 124 5.09 -15.67 8.29
N TRP A 125 4.62 -15.48 9.51
CA TRP A 125 3.51 -14.57 9.79
C TRP A 125 3.64 -13.95 11.18
N GLN A 126 3.04 -12.78 11.34
CA GLN A 126 2.94 -12.07 12.60
C GLN A 126 1.53 -11.53 12.79
N LEU A 127 1.00 -11.67 14.01
CA LEU A 127 -0.25 -11.09 14.47
C LEU A 127 0.04 -10.18 15.66
N GLN A 128 -0.41 -8.93 15.59
CA GLN A 128 -0.26 -7.97 16.69
C GLN A 128 -1.60 -7.28 16.91
N ASN A 129 -2.20 -7.47 18.10
CA ASN A 129 -3.44 -6.80 18.50
C ASN A 129 -4.52 -6.81 17.41
N GLU A 130 -5.03 -7.99 17.05
CA GLU A 130 -6.05 -8.20 16.01
C GLU A 130 -6.70 -6.91 15.41
N PRO A 131 -7.06 -6.84 14.13
CA PRO A 131 -7.50 -7.97 13.28
C PRO A 131 -6.57 -8.30 12.10
N GLN A 132 -5.32 -7.87 12.09
CA GLN A 132 -4.43 -8.02 10.92
C GLN A 132 -3.36 -9.08 11.16
N VAL A 133 -3.14 -9.95 10.18
CA VAL A 133 -2.03 -10.89 10.14
C VAL A 133 -1.03 -10.41 9.09
N LEU A 134 0.19 -10.09 9.52
CA LEU A 134 1.29 -9.80 8.61
C LEU A 134 1.89 -11.13 8.15
N VAL A 135 1.81 -11.43 6.86
CA VAL A 135 2.49 -12.58 6.25
C VAL A 135 3.80 -12.10 5.63
N MET A 136 4.87 -12.83 5.89
CA MET A 136 6.22 -12.51 5.43
C MET A 136 6.66 -13.55 4.42
N GLU A 137 7.18 -13.11 3.29
CA GLU A 137 7.79 -14.02 2.32
C GLU A 137 9.12 -14.60 2.82
N ASP A 138 9.58 -15.68 2.20
CA ASP A 138 10.68 -16.54 2.62
C ASP A 138 11.93 -15.75 3.10
N ALA A 139 12.37 -14.75 2.36
CA ALA A 139 13.56 -13.96 2.70
C ALA A 139 13.43 -13.18 4.01
N SER A 140 12.23 -12.66 4.31
CA SER A 140 11.94 -11.88 5.53
C SER A 140 11.50 -12.76 6.71
N ALA A 141 11.01 -13.96 6.41
CA ALA A 141 10.56 -14.93 7.42
C ALA A 141 11.72 -15.75 8.00
N ARG A 142 12.76 -16.00 7.22
CA ARG A 142 13.92 -16.80 7.64
C ARG A 142 14.60 -16.33 8.92
N PRO A 143 14.83 -15.02 9.17
CA PRO A 143 15.37 -14.58 10.45
C PRO A 143 14.52 -14.98 11.64
N LEU A 144 13.18 -15.00 11.51
CA LEU A 144 12.28 -15.42 12.58
C LEU A 144 12.45 -16.90 12.98
N LEU A 145 12.77 -17.75 12.00
CA LEU A 145 13.03 -19.17 12.19
C LEU A 145 14.19 -19.45 13.13
N TYR A 146 15.17 -18.59 13.09
CA TYR A 146 16.46 -18.86 13.71
C TYR A 146 16.59 -18.17 15.07
N GLU A 147 15.80 -17.13 15.33
CA GLU A 147 15.74 -16.53 16.66
C GLU A 147 15.38 -17.55 17.74
N ASP A 148 14.52 -18.53 17.40
CA ASP A 148 13.93 -19.44 18.36
C ASP A 148 14.18 -20.94 18.07
N ALA A 149 14.79 -21.28 16.93
CA ALA A 149 14.97 -22.68 16.50
C ALA A 149 16.16 -23.37 17.17
N LEU A 150 16.24 -23.33 18.50
CA LEU A 150 17.32 -23.93 19.30
C LEU A 150 17.46 -25.44 19.17
N LEU A 151 16.55 -26.15 18.45
CA LEU A 151 16.51 -27.61 18.52
C LEU A 151 17.42 -28.31 17.51
N HIS A 152 17.51 -27.85 16.27
CA HIS A 152 18.10 -28.70 15.23
C HIS A 152 19.16 -28.05 14.34
N TRP A 153 19.28 -26.76 14.33
CA TRP A 153 20.09 -26.08 13.33
C TRP A 153 21.61 -26.12 13.61
N TYR A 154 22.03 -26.44 14.80
CA TYR A 154 23.43 -26.69 15.11
C TYR A 154 24.01 -27.95 14.45
N PHE A 155 23.16 -28.82 13.91
CA PHE A 155 23.57 -30.07 13.27
C PHE A 155 23.74 -29.96 11.75
N ASP A 156 23.07 -29.00 11.11
CA ASP A 156 22.90 -28.94 9.67
C ASP A 156 23.49 -27.67 9.08
N VAL A 157 24.59 -27.19 9.66
CA VAL A 157 25.27 -25.94 9.30
C VAL A 157 25.63 -25.89 7.80
N GLU A 158 26.17 -26.98 7.26
CA GLU A 158 26.51 -27.07 5.84
C GLU A 158 25.28 -27.08 4.93
N GLN A 159 24.20 -27.78 5.31
CA GLN A 159 22.95 -27.84 4.53
C GLN A 159 22.24 -26.49 4.47
N ARG A 160 22.53 -25.63 5.46
CA ARG A 160 21.95 -24.28 5.58
C ARG A 160 22.81 -23.20 4.96
N ASN A 161 23.93 -23.55 4.32
CA ASN A 161 24.90 -22.60 3.76
C ASN A 161 25.41 -21.57 4.77
N LEU A 162 25.57 -21.98 6.04
CA LEU A 162 26.17 -21.15 7.07
C LEU A 162 27.68 -21.33 7.09
N SER A 163 28.43 -20.23 7.15
CA SER A 163 29.86 -20.21 7.37
C SER A 163 30.16 -19.95 8.84
N LEU A 164 31.15 -20.66 9.37
CA LEU A 164 31.55 -20.56 10.79
C LEU A 164 32.98 -20.07 10.92
N GLU A 165 33.18 -19.12 11.82
CA GLU A 165 34.49 -18.63 12.22
C GLU A 165 34.69 -18.86 13.72
N LEU A 166 35.83 -19.43 14.12
CA LEU A 166 36.18 -19.56 15.53
C LEU A 166 36.73 -18.21 16.03
N LEU A 167 36.09 -17.68 17.07
CA LEU A 167 36.51 -16.43 17.69
C LEU A 167 37.60 -16.65 18.77
N PRO A 168 38.45 -15.65 19.05
CA PRO A 168 39.35 -15.67 20.18
C PRO A 168 38.55 -15.83 21.50
N ALA A 169 38.98 -16.76 22.35
CA ALA A 169 38.34 -16.96 23.65
C ALA A 169 38.39 -15.68 24.50
N ARG A 170 37.38 -15.45 25.32
CA ARG A 170 37.29 -14.32 26.25
C ARG A 170 37.02 -14.79 27.69
N ASP A 171 37.44 -13.98 28.64
CA ASP A 171 37.09 -14.15 30.05
C ASP A 171 36.02 -13.08 30.40
N GLU A 172 34.86 -13.53 30.90
CA GLU A 172 33.79 -12.64 31.33
C GLU A 172 33.29 -13.07 32.72
N GLN A 173 33.47 -12.18 33.68
CA GLN A 173 33.07 -12.40 35.09
C GLN A 173 33.57 -13.74 35.73
N GLY A 174 34.72 -14.22 35.25
CA GLY A 174 35.33 -15.45 35.71
C GLY A 174 34.95 -16.70 34.90
N LEU A 175 34.08 -16.58 33.93
CA LEU A 175 33.78 -17.61 32.95
C LEU A 175 34.75 -17.54 31.79
N LYS A 176 35.27 -18.69 31.35
CA LYS A 176 36.02 -18.78 30.08
C LYS A 176 35.06 -19.17 29.00
N LEU A 177 34.90 -18.25 28.04
CA LEU A 177 33.99 -18.39 26.92
C LEU A 177 34.74 -18.67 25.64
N ASP A 178 34.32 -19.69 24.92
CA ASP A 178 34.76 -19.99 23.55
C ASP A 178 33.65 -19.55 22.60
N GLY A 179 34.00 -18.81 21.53
CA GLY A 179 33.01 -18.19 20.64
C GLY A 179 33.10 -18.68 19.22
N ILE A 180 31.97 -18.69 18.56
CA ILE A 180 31.86 -18.77 17.10
C ILE A 180 31.08 -17.60 16.58
N ARG A 181 31.48 -17.14 15.42
CA ARG A 181 30.68 -16.24 14.59
C ARG A 181 30.16 -17.02 13.41
N TRP A 182 28.89 -16.81 13.08
CA TRP A 182 28.35 -17.35 11.87
C TRP A 182 27.71 -16.28 11.01
N PHE A 183 27.74 -16.52 9.73
CA PHE A 183 27.15 -15.67 8.71
C PHE A 183 26.57 -16.55 7.62
N ALA A 184 25.44 -16.12 7.06
CA ALA A 184 24.87 -16.76 5.89
C ALA A 184 25.52 -16.24 4.61
N ALA A 185 25.45 -17.05 3.54
CA ALA A 185 25.92 -16.65 2.22
C ALA A 185 25.06 -15.56 1.54
N SER A 186 24.00 -15.07 2.18
CA SER A 186 23.11 -14.01 1.68
C SER A 186 23.02 -12.89 2.70
N ASP A 187 22.96 -11.64 2.24
CA ASP A 187 22.87 -10.42 3.03
C ASP A 187 21.60 -10.28 3.91
N ALA A 188 20.69 -11.26 3.82
CA ALA A 188 19.43 -11.27 4.56
C ALA A 188 19.53 -11.74 6.04
N TRP A 189 20.73 -12.03 6.52
CA TRP A 189 20.92 -12.60 7.85
C TRP A 189 21.79 -11.70 8.72
N PRO A 190 21.36 -11.39 9.95
CA PRO A 190 22.22 -10.69 10.89
C PRO A 190 23.44 -11.55 11.23
N GLU A 191 24.60 -10.92 11.30
CA GLU A 191 25.80 -11.55 11.84
C GLU A 191 25.56 -11.89 13.31
N SER A 192 25.77 -13.15 13.70
CA SER A 192 25.53 -13.61 15.06
C SER A 192 26.78 -14.25 15.66
N GLU A 193 27.09 -13.86 16.89
CA GLU A 193 28.12 -14.50 17.69
C GLU A 193 27.48 -15.37 18.78
N LYS A 194 28.00 -16.59 18.97
CA LYS A 194 27.57 -17.50 20.03
C LYS A 194 28.73 -17.89 20.90
N TRP A 195 28.57 -17.70 22.20
CA TRP A 195 29.59 -17.89 23.19
C TRP A 195 29.21 -19.02 24.15
N PHE A 196 30.07 -19.99 24.26
CA PHE A 196 29.83 -21.20 25.04
C PHE A 196 30.73 -21.21 26.29
N ASP A 197 30.19 -21.57 27.45
CA ASP A 197 30.99 -21.75 28.63
C ASP A 197 31.90 -22.96 28.45
N ARG A 198 33.21 -22.75 28.55
CA ARG A 198 34.21 -23.83 28.38
C ARG A 198 34.08 -24.95 29.38
N ALA A 199 33.65 -24.66 30.60
CA ALA A 199 33.53 -25.63 31.66
C ALA A 199 32.35 -26.60 31.45
N THR A 200 31.22 -26.11 31.02
CA THR A 200 30.00 -26.88 30.79
C THR A 200 29.80 -27.32 29.35
N GLY A 201 30.39 -26.62 28.41
CA GLY A 201 30.15 -26.78 26.95
C GLY A 201 28.81 -26.22 26.51
N LEU A 202 28.01 -25.62 27.39
CA LEU A 202 26.68 -25.09 27.07
C LEU A 202 26.74 -23.66 26.52
N LEU A 203 25.73 -23.28 25.74
CA LEU A 203 25.57 -21.92 25.23
C LEU A 203 25.34 -20.96 26.41
N TYR A 204 26.18 -19.96 26.53
CA TYR A 204 26.07 -18.94 27.58
C TYR A 204 25.50 -17.66 27.03
N GLU A 205 25.91 -17.24 25.82
CA GLU A 205 25.52 -15.96 25.29
C GLU A 205 25.40 -16.00 23.77
N GLU A 206 24.47 -15.22 23.27
CA GLU A 206 24.29 -14.93 21.84
C GLU A 206 24.24 -13.43 21.64
N ILE A 207 24.94 -12.93 20.61
CA ILE A 207 24.99 -11.52 20.24
C ILE A 207 24.65 -11.41 18.76
N GLU A 208 23.59 -10.68 18.45
CA GLU A 208 23.21 -10.29 17.09
C GLU A 208 23.44 -8.80 16.90
N ARG A 209 23.97 -8.43 15.74
CA ARG A 209 24.17 -7.03 15.38
C ARG A 209 23.43 -6.70 14.09
N ASP A 210 22.67 -5.63 14.14
CA ASP A 210 22.14 -5.03 12.91
C ASP A 210 23.29 -4.29 12.19
N THR A 211 23.50 -4.62 10.92
CA THR A 211 24.59 -4.08 10.12
C THR A 211 24.34 -2.67 9.60
N GLU A 212 23.09 -2.21 9.57
CA GLU A 212 22.69 -0.89 9.10
C GLU A 212 22.62 0.12 10.24
N SER A 213 21.92 -0.22 11.35
CA SER A 213 21.76 0.66 12.50
C SER A 213 22.92 0.55 13.51
N GLY A 214 23.61 -0.58 13.54
CA GLY A 214 24.62 -0.90 14.55
C GLY A 214 24.03 -1.38 15.89
N ASP A 215 22.73 -1.52 15.96
CA ASP A 215 22.02 -2.02 17.16
C ASP A 215 22.42 -3.46 17.49
N MET A 216 22.44 -3.78 18.78
CA MET A 216 22.87 -5.08 19.26
C MET A 216 21.80 -5.70 20.15
N VAL A 217 21.45 -6.95 19.87
CA VAL A 217 20.65 -7.80 20.74
C VAL A 217 21.54 -8.85 21.39
N ARG A 218 21.61 -8.83 22.71
CA ARG A 218 22.39 -9.76 23.52
C ARG A 218 21.44 -10.65 24.31
N ARG A 219 21.58 -11.98 24.18
CA ARG A 219 20.83 -12.98 24.97
C ARG A 219 21.80 -13.77 25.85
N VAL A 220 21.48 -13.89 27.14
CA VAL A 220 22.26 -14.67 28.10
C VAL A 220 21.39 -15.81 28.59
N TYR A 221 21.95 -17.03 28.56
CA TYR A 221 21.28 -18.28 28.88
C TYR A 221 21.86 -18.88 30.17
N THR A 222 21.04 -19.03 31.20
CA THR A 222 21.49 -19.52 32.52
C THR A 222 20.47 -20.49 33.11
N ASP A 223 20.78 -21.03 34.30
CA ASP A 223 19.94 -21.99 35.02
C ASP A 223 19.54 -23.20 34.15
N TYR A 224 20.55 -23.88 33.60
CA TYR A 224 20.32 -25.05 32.74
C TYR A 224 19.79 -26.24 33.59
N ARG A 225 18.72 -26.87 33.10
CA ARG A 225 18.11 -28.05 33.72
C ARG A 225 17.87 -29.13 32.70
N GLU A 226 17.98 -30.40 33.11
CA GLU A 226 17.71 -31.54 32.26
C GLU A 226 16.20 -31.78 32.11
N VAL A 227 15.70 -31.85 30.87
CA VAL A 227 14.34 -32.24 30.51
C VAL A 227 14.40 -33.27 29.40
N ASP A 228 13.84 -34.45 29.60
CA ASP A 228 13.86 -35.57 28.63
C ASP A 228 15.27 -35.93 28.14
N GLY A 229 16.29 -35.72 29.03
CA GLY A 229 17.70 -36.03 28.75
C GLY A 229 18.44 -34.99 27.92
N VAL A 230 17.87 -33.79 27.77
CA VAL A 230 18.53 -32.64 27.13
C VAL A 230 18.58 -31.45 28.09
N GLN A 231 19.65 -30.65 27.98
CA GLN A 231 19.85 -29.46 28.80
C GLN A 231 19.06 -28.28 28.20
N VAL A 232 18.23 -27.61 28.99
CA VAL A 232 17.40 -26.47 28.59
C VAL A 232 17.65 -25.31 29.56
N PRO A 233 17.88 -24.07 29.09
CA PRO A 233 18.01 -22.90 29.96
C PRO A 233 16.65 -22.54 30.57
N TRP A 234 16.63 -22.21 31.86
CA TRP A 234 15.42 -21.80 32.59
C TRP A 234 15.37 -20.32 32.90
N LEU A 235 16.45 -19.60 32.66
CA LEU A 235 16.47 -18.15 32.64
C LEU A 235 17.17 -17.66 31.36
N ILE A 236 16.47 -16.85 30.61
CA ILE A 236 17.00 -16.18 29.39
C ILE A 236 16.82 -14.69 29.60
N THR A 237 17.92 -13.95 29.56
CA THR A 237 17.90 -12.50 29.66
C THR A 237 18.28 -11.91 28.29
N GLN A 238 17.37 -11.19 27.66
CA GLN A 238 17.63 -10.46 26.43
C GLN A 238 17.81 -8.99 26.75
N THR A 239 18.90 -8.41 26.24
CA THR A 239 19.21 -6.99 26.35
C THR A 239 19.40 -6.43 24.95
N THR A 240 18.75 -5.35 24.64
CA THR A 240 18.94 -4.63 23.39
C THR A 240 19.74 -3.36 23.65
N VAL A 241 20.69 -3.04 22.81
CA VAL A 241 21.60 -1.87 22.90
C VAL A 241 21.52 -1.09 21.60
N ALA A 242 21.29 0.23 21.69
CA ALA A 242 21.38 1.15 20.58
C ALA A 242 22.18 2.36 21.01
N ASP A 243 22.99 2.88 20.11
CA ASP A 243 23.88 4.01 20.40
C ASP A 243 24.69 3.83 21.70
N ASP A 244 25.19 2.60 21.94
CA ASP A 244 25.91 2.19 23.17
C ASP A 244 25.08 2.26 24.47
N LEU A 245 23.81 2.48 24.35
CA LEU A 245 22.89 2.53 25.48
C LEU A 245 22.03 1.27 25.50
N VAL A 246 21.83 0.67 26.66
CA VAL A 246 20.86 -0.41 26.81
C VAL A 246 19.48 0.21 26.77
N VAL A 247 18.71 -0.24 25.89
CA VAL A 247 17.45 0.33 25.58
C VAL A 247 16.27 -0.58 25.90
N GLN A 248 16.46 -1.87 26.14
CA GLN A 248 15.44 -2.77 26.64
C GLN A 248 16.06 -3.99 27.30
N GLN A 249 15.37 -4.50 28.29
CA GLN A 249 15.67 -5.79 28.88
C GLN A 249 14.39 -6.63 29.02
N ILE A 250 14.47 -7.88 28.59
CA ILE A 250 13.44 -8.89 28.75
C ILE A 250 14.04 -10.07 29.50
N GLU A 251 13.36 -10.51 30.54
CA GLU A 251 13.71 -11.75 31.24
C GLU A 251 12.63 -12.80 31.02
N LEU A 252 13.01 -13.96 30.51
CA LEU A 252 12.15 -15.13 30.37
C LEU A 252 12.46 -16.11 31.51
N HIS A 253 11.57 -16.22 32.48
CA HIS A 253 11.62 -17.18 33.53
C HIS A 253 10.83 -18.41 33.10
N VAL A 254 11.51 -19.44 32.61
CA VAL A 254 10.88 -20.67 32.12
C VAL A 254 10.14 -21.38 33.26
N GLN A 255 8.91 -21.78 33.00
CA GLN A 255 8.02 -22.45 33.96
C GLN A 255 7.76 -23.89 33.59
N ALA A 256 7.71 -24.20 32.30
CA ALA A 256 7.53 -25.55 31.80
C ALA A 256 8.23 -25.75 30.46
N VAL A 257 8.77 -26.94 30.26
CA VAL A 257 9.29 -27.42 28.99
C VAL A 257 8.74 -28.82 28.75
N ASN A 258 8.31 -29.09 27.50
CA ASN A 258 8.00 -30.45 27.08
C ASN A 258 8.35 -30.65 25.60
N HIS A 259 8.51 -31.94 25.21
CA HIS A 259 8.93 -32.35 23.89
C HIS A 259 7.87 -33.22 23.18
N ARG A 260 6.58 -32.91 23.38
CA ARG A 260 5.48 -33.63 22.73
C ARG A 260 5.25 -33.12 21.33
N SER A 261 4.78 -33.98 20.42
CA SER A 261 4.39 -33.57 19.09
C SER A 261 3.26 -32.52 19.13
N VAL A 262 3.39 -31.50 18.30
CA VAL A 262 2.43 -30.41 18.14
C VAL A 262 1.73 -30.56 16.78
N ASP A 263 0.43 -30.23 16.71
CA ASP A 263 -0.33 -30.23 15.45
C ASP A 263 0.22 -29.16 14.50
N ASP A 264 0.46 -29.52 13.23
CA ASP A 264 0.96 -28.60 12.21
C ASP A 264 0.08 -27.34 12.02
N LYS A 265 -1.20 -27.43 12.40
CA LYS A 265 -2.12 -26.27 12.39
C LYS A 265 -1.71 -25.13 13.33
N GLN A 266 -0.93 -25.44 14.37
CA GLN A 266 -0.42 -24.42 15.31
C GLN A 266 0.51 -23.43 14.62
N PHE A 267 1.15 -23.84 13.53
CA PHE A 267 2.16 -23.06 12.80
C PHE A 267 1.59 -22.35 11.58
N ALA A 268 0.41 -22.79 11.11
CA ALA A 268 -0.22 -22.24 9.92
C ALA A 268 -0.59 -20.77 10.11
N VAL A 269 -0.58 -20.02 9.02
CA VAL A 269 -1.08 -18.65 9.01
C VAL A 269 -2.51 -18.62 9.56
N PRO A 270 -2.81 -17.81 10.59
CA PRO A 270 -4.14 -17.76 11.16
C PRO A 270 -5.18 -17.34 10.14
N VAL A 271 -6.22 -18.14 9.96
CA VAL A 271 -7.39 -17.76 9.18
C VAL A 271 -8.31 -16.97 10.10
N LEU A 272 -8.42 -15.68 9.84
CA LEU A 272 -9.36 -14.83 10.57
C LEU A 272 -10.80 -15.27 10.24
N ALA A 273 -11.67 -15.25 11.24
CA ALA A 273 -13.08 -15.61 11.02
C ALA A 273 -13.71 -14.67 9.99
N PRO A 274 -14.64 -15.16 9.14
CA PRO A 274 -15.43 -14.30 8.28
C PRO A 274 -16.11 -13.20 9.10
N VAL A 275 -15.99 -11.95 8.64
CA VAL A 275 -16.63 -10.82 9.30
C VAL A 275 -18.09 -10.80 8.83
N GLU A 276 -19.04 -10.79 9.80
CA GLU A 276 -20.43 -10.54 9.48
C GLU A 276 -20.59 -9.10 8.96
N PRO A 277 -21.40 -8.85 7.93
CA PRO A 277 -21.66 -7.51 7.44
C PRO A 277 -22.15 -6.59 8.55
N VAL A 278 -21.52 -5.42 8.66
CA VAL A 278 -21.93 -4.37 9.60
C VAL A 278 -23.05 -3.57 8.96
N GLU A 279 -24.02 -3.14 9.76
CA GLU A 279 -25.10 -2.29 9.28
C GLU A 279 -24.59 -0.88 8.95
N ASP A 280 -24.87 -0.41 7.75
CA ASP A 280 -24.56 0.96 7.33
C ASP A 280 -25.60 1.92 7.95
N GLU A 281 -25.14 2.78 8.87
CA GLU A 281 -26.00 3.77 9.54
C GLU A 281 -26.72 4.70 8.54
N LEU A 282 -26.09 5.03 7.40
CA LEU A 282 -26.73 5.86 6.38
C LEU A 282 -27.94 5.17 5.75
N VAL A 283 -27.90 3.85 5.57
CA VAL A 283 -29.02 3.06 5.06
C VAL A 283 -30.20 3.14 6.06
N THR A 284 -29.92 2.98 7.35
CA THR A 284 -30.91 3.08 8.41
C THR A 284 -31.50 4.49 8.53
N MET A 285 -30.64 5.52 8.47
CA MET A 285 -31.08 6.92 8.48
C MET A 285 -31.95 7.25 7.26
N LEU A 286 -31.60 6.75 6.08
CA LEU A 286 -32.33 6.97 4.86
C LEU A 286 -33.72 6.29 4.90
N ALA A 287 -33.79 5.05 5.39
CA ALA A 287 -35.02 4.34 5.59
C ALA A 287 -35.96 5.10 6.56
N LYS A 288 -35.42 5.60 7.66
CA LYS A 288 -36.21 6.42 8.60
C LYS A 288 -36.66 7.74 7.98
N ALA A 289 -35.81 8.44 7.24
CA ALA A 289 -36.17 9.70 6.59
C ALA A 289 -37.31 9.49 5.54
N ARG A 290 -37.29 8.38 4.82
CA ARG A 290 -38.40 7.98 3.92
C ARG A 290 -39.72 7.77 4.67
N ALA A 291 -39.68 7.03 5.78
CA ALA A 291 -40.83 6.80 6.63
C ALA A 291 -41.41 8.11 7.22
N ASP A 292 -40.55 9.05 7.61
CA ASP A 292 -41.01 10.36 8.13
C ASP A 292 -41.77 11.17 7.05
N VAL A 293 -41.31 11.13 5.79
CA VAL A 293 -42.00 11.77 4.66
C VAL A 293 -43.32 11.06 4.33
N GLU A 294 -43.39 9.72 4.42
CA GLU A 294 -44.61 8.96 4.21
C GLU A 294 -45.65 9.26 5.30
N ALA A 295 -45.20 9.42 6.55
CA ALA A 295 -46.10 9.73 7.68
C ALA A 295 -46.73 11.11 7.58
N ASP A 296 -46.00 12.13 7.12
CA ASP A 296 -46.49 13.47 6.87
C ASP A 296 -45.91 14.13 5.61
N PRO A 297 -46.50 13.89 4.44
CA PRO A 297 -45.99 14.45 3.17
C PRO A 297 -46.06 15.98 3.07
N LYS A 298 -46.63 16.67 4.04
CA LYS A 298 -46.69 18.14 4.10
C LYS A 298 -45.69 18.74 5.06
N GLN A 299 -44.94 17.92 5.78
CA GLN A 299 -43.92 18.38 6.71
C GLN A 299 -42.67 18.80 5.97
N LEU A 300 -42.38 20.11 5.92
CA LEU A 300 -41.15 20.67 5.28
C LEU A 300 -39.90 20.00 5.80
N SER A 301 -39.73 19.93 7.11
CA SER A 301 -38.54 19.39 7.75
C SER A 301 -38.25 17.92 7.40
N ALA A 302 -39.30 17.10 7.16
CA ALA A 302 -39.12 15.72 6.73
C ALA A 302 -38.52 15.64 5.33
N HIS A 303 -39.00 16.46 4.38
CA HIS A 303 -38.46 16.51 3.03
C HIS A 303 -37.01 17.07 3.00
N VAL A 304 -36.72 18.12 3.81
CA VAL A 304 -35.38 18.68 3.93
C VAL A 304 -34.42 17.65 4.52
N TYR A 305 -34.85 16.94 5.56
CA TYR A 305 -34.04 15.88 6.18
C TYR A 305 -33.78 14.73 5.22
N LEU A 306 -34.80 14.27 4.50
CA LEU A 306 -34.64 13.23 3.46
C LEU A 306 -33.68 13.70 2.36
N ALA A 307 -33.80 14.94 1.90
CA ALA A 307 -32.91 15.49 0.89
C ALA A 307 -31.44 15.51 1.37
N ARG A 308 -31.22 15.89 2.63
CA ARG A 308 -29.89 15.89 3.25
C ARG A 308 -29.32 14.48 3.37
N VAL A 309 -30.06 13.54 3.97
CA VAL A 309 -29.56 12.19 4.19
C VAL A 309 -29.31 11.47 2.85
N ALA A 310 -30.22 11.63 1.90
CA ALA A 310 -30.04 11.08 0.55
C ALA A 310 -28.82 11.69 -0.16
N PHE A 311 -28.56 12.98 0.02
CA PHE A 311 -27.37 13.63 -0.53
C PHE A 311 -26.08 13.09 0.11
N VAL A 312 -26.06 12.96 1.43
CA VAL A 312 -24.92 12.39 2.18
C VAL A 312 -24.66 10.94 1.76
N ALA A 313 -25.71 10.16 1.57
CA ALA A 313 -25.65 8.77 1.12
C ALA A 313 -25.38 8.60 -0.39
N ALA A 314 -25.15 9.70 -1.13
CA ALA A 314 -24.98 9.74 -2.58
C ALA A 314 -26.20 9.24 -3.41
N HIS A 315 -27.38 9.19 -2.84
CA HIS A 315 -28.65 8.95 -3.54
C HIS A 315 -29.13 10.26 -4.19
N PHE A 316 -28.37 10.78 -5.13
CA PHE A 316 -28.53 12.13 -5.67
C PHE A 316 -29.88 12.41 -6.32
N GLU A 317 -30.47 11.43 -7.03
CA GLU A 317 -31.80 11.59 -7.62
C GLU A 317 -32.91 11.67 -6.57
N GLU A 318 -32.82 10.90 -5.50
CA GLU A 318 -33.74 10.96 -4.37
C GLU A 318 -33.57 12.28 -3.61
N ALA A 319 -32.32 12.70 -3.35
CA ALA A 319 -32.03 13.99 -2.76
C ALA A 319 -32.66 15.14 -3.57
N ARG A 320 -32.54 15.10 -4.89
CA ARG A 320 -33.17 16.07 -5.81
C ARG A 320 -34.67 16.07 -5.71
N THR A 321 -35.27 14.90 -5.65
CA THR A 321 -36.74 14.75 -5.55
C THR A 321 -37.26 15.30 -4.23
N ALA A 322 -36.63 14.96 -3.12
CA ALA A 322 -36.94 15.43 -1.79
C ALA A 322 -36.76 16.96 -1.65
N ALA A 323 -35.60 17.49 -2.12
CA ALA A 323 -35.35 18.93 -2.11
C ALA A 323 -36.38 19.71 -2.95
N LYS A 324 -36.76 19.22 -4.14
CA LYS A 324 -37.84 19.83 -4.94
C LYS A 324 -39.18 19.78 -4.24
N ALA A 325 -39.48 18.71 -3.47
CA ALA A 325 -40.70 18.63 -2.67
C ALA A 325 -40.67 19.66 -1.50
N ALA A 326 -39.54 19.80 -0.83
CA ALA A 326 -39.36 20.84 0.20
C ALA A 326 -39.58 22.24 -0.38
N LEU A 327 -38.99 22.55 -1.55
CA LEU A 327 -39.16 23.85 -2.21
C LEU A 327 -40.56 24.15 -2.71
N LYS A 328 -41.46 23.15 -2.85
CA LYS A 328 -42.89 23.37 -3.08
C LYS A 328 -43.61 23.82 -1.81
N LEU A 329 -43.10 23.44 -0.65
CA LEU A 329 -43.68 23.83 0.64
C LEU A 329 -43.10 25.18 1.11
N ASP A 330 -41.80 25.39 0.96
CA ASP A 330 -41.12 26.68 1.17
C ASP A 330 -40.09 26.93 0.05
N ALA A 331 -40.43 27.85 -0.86
CA ALA A 331 -39.56 28.19 -2.00
C ALA A 331 -38.28 28.88 -1.62
N LYS A 332 -38.06 29.25 -0.35
CA LYS A 332 -36.89 29.91 0.17
C LYS A 332 -36.10 29.05 1.17
N ASP A 333 -36.49 27.78 1.34
CA ASP A 333 -35.71 26.90 2.21
C ASP A 333 -34.25 26.83 1.73
N LEU A 334 -33.35 27.30 2.59
CA LEU A 334 -31.91 27.47 2.25
C LEU A 334 -31.25 26.16 1.94
N GLU A 335 -31.51 25.13 2.73
CA GLU A 335 -30.86 23.85 2.62
C GLU A 335 -31.29 23.12 1.33
N ALA A 336 -32.58 23.10 1.05
CA ALA A 336 -33.09 22.53 -0.19
C ALA A 336 -32.56 23.25 -1.44
N LEU A 337 -32.47 24.61 -1.40
CA LEU A 337 -31.85 25.38 -2.50
C LEU A 337 -30.38 25.05 -2.69
N TYR A 338 -29.64 24.88 -1.59
CA TYR A 338 -28.20 24.58 -1.64
C TYR A 338 -27.97 23.14 -2.15
N ILE A 339 -28.73 22.16 -1.69
CA ILE A 339 -28.68 20.78 -2.20
C ILE A 339 -28.95 20.79 -3.72
N ILE A 340 -29.98 21.48 -4.18
CA ILE A 340 -30.26 21.57 -5.64
C ILE A 340 -29.10 22.20 -6.40
N ALA A 341 -28.47 23.27 -5.88
CA ALA A 341 -27.33 23.90 -6.55
C ALA A 341 -26.15 22.94 -6.70
N ARG A 342 -25.86 22.14 -5.68
CA ARG A 342 -24.80 21.14 -5.71
C ARG A 342 -25.11 19.97 -6.62
N LEU A 343 -26.36 19.50 -6.64
CA LEU A 343 -26.81 18.46 -7.55
C LEU A 343 -26.75 18.93 -9.02
N ASP A 344 -27.15 20.19 -9.31
CA ASP A 344 -27.05 20.74 -10.66
C ASP A 344 -25.58 20.82 -11.13
N LEU A 345 -24.66 21.08 -10.19
CA LEU A 345 -23.22 21.09 -10.49
C LEU A 345 -22.68 19.66 -10.71
N LEU A 346 -23.10 18.68 -9.91
CA LEU A 346 -22.75 17.27 -10.10
C LEU A 346 -23.26 16.72 -11.43
N ASP A 347 -24.45 17.11 -11.86
CA ASP A 347 -25.03 16.75 -13.17
C ASP A 347 -24.41 17.52 -14.36
N GLY A 348 -23.44 18.40 -14.11
CA GLY A 348 -22.77 19.17 -15.16
C GLY A 348 -23.61 20.31 -15.77
N ASP A 349 -24.84 20.56 -15.31
CA ASP A 349 -25.64 21.71 -15.76
C ASP A 349 -25.17 23.00 -15.04
N LEU A 350 -24.04 23.53 -15.53
CA LEU A 350 -23.46 24.76 -14.97
C LEU A 350 -24.40 25.97 -14.99
N ALA A 351 -25.34 26.01 -15.93
CA ALA A 351 -26.30 27.11 -16.01
C ALA A 351 -27.41 26.95 -14.95
N ALA A 352 -27.88 25.75 -14.71
CA ALA A 352 -28.79 25.47 -13.59
C ALA A 352 -28.11 25.68 -12.24
N ALA A 353 -26.88 25.16 -12.07
CA ALA A 353 -26.09 25.30 -10.85
C ALA A 353 -25.92 26.78 -10.48
N GLU A 354 -25.56 27.64 -11.42
CA GLU A 354 -25.41 29.08 -11.17
C GLU A 354 -26.74 29.74 -10.76
N ARG A 355 -27.85 29.39 -11.41
CA ARG A 355 -29.18 29.91 -11.03
C ARG A 355 -29.62 29.43 -9.65
N SER A 356 -29.41 28.14 -9.35
CA SER A 356 -29.78 27.55 -8.05
C SER A 356 -28.90 28.10 -6.93
N LEU A 357 -27.60 28.28 -7.16
CA LEU A 357 -26.67 28.90 -6.23
C LEU A 357 -27.01 30.37 -5.94
N ALA A 358 -27.41 31.12 -6.97
CA ALA A 358 -27.87 32.51 -6.78
C ALA A 358 -29.10 32.59 -5.86
N LYS A 359 -30.05 31.62 -5.96
CA LYS A 359 -31.20 31.53 -5.05
C LYS A 359 -30.77 31.18 -3.64
N ALA A 360 -29.85 30.21 -3.45
CA ALA A 360 -29.32 29.85 -2.16
C ALA A 360 -28.59 31.02 -1.49
N LYS A 361 -27.78 31.78 -2.25
CA LYS A 361 -27.14 33.04 -1.78
C LYS A 361 -28.18 34.06 -1.30
N ALA A 362 -29.25 34.26 -2.06
CA ALA A 362 -30.35 35.18 -1.69
C ALA A 362 -31.13 34.68 -0.46
N ALA A 363 -31.15 33.39 -0.17
CA ALA A 363 -31.74 32.78 1.00
C ALA A 363 -30.82 32.78 2.22
N GLY A 364 -29.55 33.23 2.10
CA GLY A 364 -28.62 33.39 3.22
C GLY A 364 -27.49 32.34 3.27
N LEU A 365 -27.15 31.67 2.14
CA LEU A 365 -26.00 30.78 2.09
C LEU A 365 -24.73 31.54 2.47
N ARG A 366 -23.88 30.92 3.28
CA ARG A 366 -22.62 31.50 3.73
C ARG A 366 -21.74 31.86 2.53
N PRO A 367 -21.01 33.01 2.62
CA PRO A 367 -20.18 33.49 1.49
C PRO A 367 -19.09 32.48 1.06
N ASP A 368 -18.44 31.83 2.01
CA ASP A 368 -17.38 30.84 1.75
C ASP A 368 -17.91 29.57 1.05
N GLU A 369 -19.07 29.07 1.46
CA GLU A 369 -19.74 27.94 0.79
C GLU A 369 -20.19 28.33 -0.62
N ALA A 370 -20.74 29.52 -0.77
CA ALA A 370 -21.15 30.04 -2.06
C ALA A 370 -19.95 30.22 -3.01
N ALA A 371 -18.84 30.75 -2.50
CA ALA A 371 -17.61 30.92 -3.26
C ALA A 371 -17.03 29.59 -3.73
N ARG A 372 -17.03 28.56 -2.87
CA ARG A 372 -16.55 27.22 -3.23
C ARG A 372 -17.31 26.64 -4.41
N GLN A 373 -18.63 26.67 -4.40
CA GLN A 373 -19.44 26.16 -5.50
C GLN A 373 -19.28 27.01 -6.76
N GLN A 374 -19.16 28.32 -6.60
CA GLN A 374 -18.94 29.26 -7.72
C GLN A 374 -17.59 29.02 -8.39
N ALA A 375 -16.56 28.67 -7.61
CA ALA A 375 -15.23 28.36 -8.11
C ALA A 375 -15.29 27.22 -9.13
N TRP A 376 -15.95 26.11 -8.80
CA TRP A 376 -16.05 24.96 -9.71
C TRP A 376 -16.83 25.30 -10.99
N ILE A 377 -17.88 26.13 -10.89
CA ILE A 377 -18.62 26.63 -12.09
C ILE A 377 -17.68 27.41 -13.00
N HIS A 378 -16.89 28.35 -12.45
CA HIS A 378 -15.97 29.16 -13.23
C HIS A 378 -14.82 28.35 -13.82
N LEU A 379 -14.21 27.43 -13.04
CA LEU A 379 -13.11 26.57 -13.52
C LEU A 379 -13.56 25.62 -14.61
N ARG A 380 -14.76 25.02 -14.53
CA ARG A 380 -15.33 24.18 -15.61
C ARG A 380 -15.62 24.97 -16.89
N ARG A 381 -15.83 26.29 -16.78
CA ARG A 381 -15.97 27.20 -17.92
C ARG A 381 -14.64 27.72 -18.45
N GLY A 382 -13.50 27.30 -17.86
CA GLY A 382 -12.17 27.81 -18.21
C GLY A 382 -11.93 29.26 -17.76
N GLN A 383 -12.70 29.77 -16.81
CA GLN A 383 -12.57 31.13 -16.27
C GLN A 383 -11.61 31.12 -15.07
N TRP A 384 -10.33 30.87 -15.34
CA TRP A 384 -9.29 30.66 -14.32
C TRP A 384 -9.22 31.78 -13.28
N ASP A 385 -9.20 33.05 -13.72
CA ASP A 385 -9.09 34.21 -12.83
C ASP A 385 -10.23 34.29 -11.82
N LYS A 386 -11.46 34.02 -12.28
CA LYS A 386 -12.63 34.00 -11.42
C LYS A 386 -12.62 32.81 -10.47
N GLY A 387 -12.32 31.63 -11.00
CA GLY A 387 -12.24 30.42 -10.19
C GLY A 387 -11.16 30.50 -9.12
N ALA A 388 -9.98 31.03 -9.46
CA ALA A 388 -8.90 31.28 -8.51
C ALA A 388 -9.32 32.21 -7.38
N LYS A 389 -9.97 33.33 -7.72
CA LYS A 389 -10.50 34.26 -6.72
C LYS A 389 -11.55 33.61 -5.81
N ASP A 390 -12.49 32.88 -6.39
CA ASP A 390 -13.56 32.22 -5.64
C ASP A 390 -12.99 31.13 -4.71
N LEU A 391 -11.93 30.41 -5.11
CA LEU A 391 -11.23 29.47 -4.23
C LEU A 391 -10.58 30.17 -3.03
N SER A 392 -9.93 31.31 -3.26
CA SER A 392 -9.36 32.11 -2.18
C SER A 392 -10.45 32.67 -1.24
N ASP A 393 -11.57 33.17 -1.80
CA ASP A 393 -12.72 33.63 -1.03
C ASP A 393 -13.37 32.48 -0.21
N ALA A 394 -13.21 31.24 -0.66
CA ALA A 394 -13.64 30.03 0.05
C ALA A 394 -12.63 29.52 1.10
N GLY A 395 -11.51 30.24 1.30
CA GLY A 395 -10.45 29.85 2.24
C GLY A 395 -9.46 28.81 1.69
N ASN A 396 -9.46 28.58 0.37
CA ASN A 396 -8.55 27.64 -0.29
C ASN A 396 -7.50 28.39 -1.12
N GLU A 397 -6.67 29.19 -0.42
CA GLU A 397 -5.71 30.12 -1.03
C GLU A 397 -4.71 29.41 -1.94
N LYS A 398 -4.13 28.30 -1.50
CA LYS A 398 -3.10 27.55 -2.28
C LYS A 398 -3.63 27.00 -3.59
N LEU A 399 -4.86 26.48 -3.60
CA LEU A 399 -5.49 26.02 -4.81
C LEU A 399 -5.89 27.21 -5.71
N GLY A 400 -6.25 28.35 -5.10
CA GLY A 400 -6.45 29.62 -5.78
C GLY A 400 -5.19 30.12 -6.47
N GLU A 401 -4.02 30.07 -5.81
CA GLU A 401 -2.71 30.39 -6.41
C GLU A 401 -2.42 29.53 -7.62
N ARG A 402 -2.69 28.20 -7.54
CA ARG A 402 -2.50 27.27 -8.66
C ARG A 402 -3.25 27.73 -9.92
N TYR A 403 -4.54 27.98 -9.79
CA TYR A 403 -5.34 28.40 -10.96
C TYR A 403 -5.08 29.85 -11.36
N GLY A 404 -4.67 30.69 -10.43
CA GLY A 404 -4.25 32.07 -10.68
C GLY A 404 -2.98 32.17 -11.56
N ALA A 405 -2.09 31.18 -11.51
CA ALA A 405 -0.91 31.12 -12.35
C ALA A 405 -1.24 31.02 -13.85
N PHE A 406 -2.44 30.55 -14.20
CA PHE A 406 -2.88 30.38 -15.59
C PHE A 406 -3.74 31.53 -16.13
N GLN A 407 -3.63 32.70 -15.52
CA GLN A 407 -4.43 33.88 -15.87
C GLN A 407 -4.30 34.29 -17.35
N GLY A 408 -5.42 34.65 -17.94
CA GLY A 408 -5.49 35.13 -19.31
C GLY A 408 -5.27 34.05 -20.37
N LYS A 409 -4.99 32.82 -19.98
CA LYS A 409 -4.74 31.69 -20.90
C LYS A 409 -5.65 30.51 -20.56
N PRO A 410 -6.95 30.55 -20.82
CA PRO A 410 -7.86 29.43 -20.52
C PRO A 410 -7.52 28.23 -21.42
N LEU A 411 -7.68 27.04 -20.84
CA LEU A 411 -7.56 25.78 -21.58
C LEU A 411 -8.59 25.78 -22.74
N GLN A 412 -8.13 25.50 -23.93
CA GLN A 412 -8.96 25.41 -25.13
C GLN A 412 -8.68 24.11 -25.85
N ALA A 413 -9.69 23.33 -26.11
CA ALA A 413 -9.57 22.07 -26.83
C ALA A 413 -10.39 22.16 -28.15
N LYS A 414 -9.75 21.82 -29.27
CA LYS A 414 -10.36 21.92 -30.60
C LYS A 414 -9.95 20.76 -31.48
N MET A 415 -10.93 20.08 -32.07
CA MET A 415 -10.70 19.06 -33.08
C MET A 415 -10.23 19.68 -34.38
N GLY A 416 -9.17 19.16 -34.96
CA GLY A 416 -8.65 19.55 -36.24
C GLY A 416 -9.53 19.12 -37.43
N GLY A 417 -9.45 19.85 -38.53
CA GLY A 417 -10.14 19.50 -39.77
C GLY A 417 -11.68 19.57 -39.69
N LYS A 418 -12.35 18.72 -40.49
CA LYS A 418 -13.82 18.63 -40.57
C LYS A 418 -14.33 17.35 -39.88
N GLY A 419 -13.45 16.56 -39.28
CA GLY A 419 -13.78 15.30 -38.56
C GLY A 419 -14.59 15.54 -37.30
N CYS A 420 -15.30 14.53 -36.87
CA CYS A 420 -15.99 14.48 -35.58
C CYS A 420 -15.19 13.73 -34.52
N SER A 421 -14.24 12.91 -34.95
CA SER A 421 -13.48 12.04 -34.05
C SER A 421 -12.03 11.95 -34.46
N THR A 422 -11.20 11.59 -33.49
CA THR A 422 -9.82 11.16 -33.66
C THR A 422 -9.58 9.89 -32.89
N SER A 423 -8.60 9.10 -33.34
CA SER A 423 -8.15 7.91 -32.62
C SER A 423 -6.63 7.82 -32.59
N LEU A 424 -6.08 7.25 -31.54
CA LEU A 424 -4.65 6.99 -31.38
C LEU A 424 -4.43 5.62 -30.74
N PRO A 425 -3.31 4.95 -31.06
CA PRO A 425 -2.99 3.67 -30.45
C PRO A 425 -2.69 3.84 -28.96
N ILE A 426 -3.12 2.86 -28.18
CA ILE A 426 -2.77 2.71 -26.77
C ILE A 426 -2.02 1.41 -26.56
N THR A 427 -1.30 1.33 -25.45
CA THR A 427 -0.67 0.10 -24.98
C THR A 427 -1.10 -0.12 -23.53
N VAL A 428 -1.48 -1.35 -23.21
CA VAL A 428 -1.66 -1.75 -21.83
C VAL A 428 -0.30 -2.24 -21.32
N ASP A 429 0.33 -1.45 -20.46
CA ASP A 429 1.64 -1.74 -19.88
C ASP A 429 1.49 -1.96 -18.38
N GLN A 430 1.72 -3.18 -17.91
CA GLN A 430 1.53 -3.60 -16.51
C GLN A 430 0.20 -3.10 -15.89
N GLY A 431 -0.89 -3.19 -16.64
CA GLY A 431 -2.22 -2.77 -16.21
C GLY A 431 -2.49 -1.27 -16.30
N ALA A 432 -1.64 -0.49 -16.95
CA ALA A 432 -1.83 0.93 -17.21
C ALA A 432 -2.08 1.21 -18.69
N LEU A 433 -2.91 2.21 -18.98
CA LEU A 433 -3.16 2.70 -20.34
C LEU A 433 -2.13 3.75 -20.71
N VAL A 434 -1.22 3.41 -21.62
CA VAL A 434 -0.13 4.28 -22.04
C VAL A 434 -0.26 4.62 -23.54
N PHE A 435 0.03 5.86 -23.89
CA PHE A 435 -0.03 6.34 -25.26
C PHE A 435 0.89 7.55 -25.50
N GLU A 436 1.18 7.84 -26.76
CA GLU A 436 2.00 8.99 -27.17
C GLU A 436 1.13 10.16 -27.62
N VAL A 437 1.53 11.37 -27.19
CA VAL A 437 0.93 12.64 -27.60
C VAL A 437 2.01 13.61 -28.07
N GLY A 438 1.65 14.59 -28.90
CA GLY A 438 2.55 15.70 -29.25
C GLY A 438 2.48 16.81 -28.19
N ALA A 439 3.61 17.43 -27.86
CA ALA A 439 3.69 18.52 -26.89
C ALA A 439 4.75 19.53 -27.34
N ASP A 440 4.35 20.74 -27.70
CA ASP A 440 5.23 21.84 -28.13
C ASP A 440 6.31 21.43 -29.15
N GLY A 441 5.95 20.51 -30.06
CA GLY A 441 6.84 20.02 -31.12
C GLY A 441 7.66 18.78 -30.76
N ASP A 442 7.58 18.28 -29.50
CA ASP A 442 8.16 17.02 -29.03
C ASP A 442 7.05 15.98 -28.79
N LYS A 443 7.40 14.81 -28.30
CA LYS A 443 6.50 13.73 -27.91
C LYS A 443 6.55 13.47 -26.41
N LEU A 444 5.39 13.14 -25.85
CA LEU A 444 5.23 12.66 -24.49
C LEU A 444 4.62 11.26 -24.50
N ARG A 445 5.19 10.36 -23.76
CA ARG A 445 4.59 9.05 -23.43
C ARG A 445 3.87 9.19 -22.10
N LEU A 446 2.56 9.18 -22.11
CA LEU A 446 1.72 9.48 -20.94
C LEU A 446 0.84 8.30 -20.55
N LEU A 447 0.60 8.17 -19.23
CA LEU A 447 -0.40 7.28 -18.65
C LEU A 447 -1.74 8.02 -18.58
N LEU A 448 -2.85 7.38 -18.98
CA LEU A 448 -4.21 7.92 -18.79
C LEU A 448 -4.69 7.65 -17.36
N ASP A 449 -4.97 8.72 -16.63
CA ASP A 449 -5.49 8.65 -15.28
C ASP A 449 -6.76 9.51 -15.12
N THR A 450 -7.90 8.83 -14.96
CA THR A 450 -9.18 9.53 -14.73
C THR A 450 -9.29 10.14 -13.34
N GLY A 451 -8.41 9.77 -12.40
CA GLY A 451 -8.29 10.38 -11.08
C GLY A 451 -7.47 11.67 -11.06
N ALA A 452 -6.77 11.98 -12.16
CA ALA A 452 -6.02 13.22 -12.33
C ALA A 452 -6.81 14.28 -13.12
N SER A 453 -6.56 15.56 -12.82
CA SER A 453 -7.21 16.67 -13.55
C SER A 453 -6.51 17.01 -14.86
N ASP A 454 -5.25 17.38 -14.76
CA ASP A 454 -4.44 17.99 -15.82
C ASP A 454 -3.26 17.05 -16.18
N ILE A 455 -2.16 17.61 -16.67
CA ILE A 455 -0.95 16.86 -16.93
C ILE A 455 0.00 16.96 -15.75
N ILE A 456 0.56 15.81 -15.36
CA ILE A 456 1.71 15.73 -14.48
C ILE A 456 2.87 15.18 -15.29
N ILE A 457 4.00 15.90 -15.39
CA ILE A 457 5.18 15.44 -16.10
C ILE A 457 6.41 15.43 -15.20
N THR A 458 7.44 14.71 -15.61
CA THR A 458 8.71 14.75 -14.90
C THR A 458 9.36 16.13 -15.06
N ASP A 459 10.08 16.57 -14.02
CA ASP A 459 10.86 17.80 -14.01
C ASP A 459 11.93 17.81 -15.14
N ALA A 460 12.50 16.65 -15.44
CA ALA A 460 13.43 16.47 -16.56
C ALA A 460 12.75 16.76 -17.92
N LYS A 461 11.51 16.26 -18.09
CA LYS A 461 10.76 16.49 -19.33
C LYS A 461 10.27 17.93 -19.43
N ALA A 462 9.84 18.53 -18.33
CA ALA A 462 9.47 19.95 -18.29
C ALA A 462 10.63 20.85 -18.72
N LYS A 463 11.86 20.56 -18.28
CA LYS A 463 13.08 21.27 -18.72
C LYS A 463 13.33 21.10 -20.21
N SER A 464 13.14 19.90 -20.79
CA SER A 464 13.33 19.66 -22.23
C SER A 464 12.32 20.43 -23.08
N LEU A 465 11.09 20.62 -22.59
CA LEU A 465 10.03 21.40 -23.23
C LEU A 465 10.10 22.91 -22.90
N VAL A 466 11.09 23.33 -22.11
CA VAL A 466 11.29 24.73 -21.70
C VAL A 466 10.07 25.29 -20.94
N ILE A 467 9.37 24.46 -20.18
CA ILE A 467 8.25 24.90 -19.35
C ILE A 467 8.78 25.59 -18.10
N GLY A 468 8.36 26.84 -17.91
CA GLY A 468 8.69 27.63 -16.72
C GLY A 468 7.88 27.23 -15.49
N THR A 469 8.35 27.61 -14.31
CA THR A 469 7.55 27.51 -13.07
C THR A 469 6.84 28.84 -12.83
N ASP A 470 5.51 28.82 -12.91
CA ASP A 470 4.65 29.99 -12.73
C ASP A 470 4.15 30.12 -11.27
N ALA A 471 4.05 29.01 -10.55
CA ALA A 471 3.65 28.95 -9.15
C ALA A 471 4.17 27.68 -8.45
N MET A 472 4.13 27.69 -7.11
CA MET A 472 4.25 26.49 -6.27
C MET A 472 2.90 26.22 -5.63
N ALA A 473 2.26 25.11 -5.94
CA ALA A 473 0.93 24.81 -5.42
C ALA A 473 0.65 23.30 -5.38
N PRO A 474 -0.24 22.84 -4.49
CA PRO A 474 -0.60 21.42 -4.41
C PRO A 474 -1.54 21.01 -5.55
N LEU A 475 -1.53 19.71 -5.90
CA LEU A 475 -2.48 19.13 -6.84
C LEU A 475 -3.90 19.08 -6.27
N SER A 476 -4.01 18.86 -4.98
CA SER A 476 -5.25 18.82 -4.21
C SER A 476 -5.07 19.49 -2.86
N ALA A 477 -6.18 19.84 -2.20
CA ALA A 477 -6.12 20.44 -0.87
C ALA A 477 -5.34 19.55 0.12
N GLY A 478 -4.31 20.15 0.76
CA GLY A 478 -3.46 19.45 1.73
C GLY A 478 -2.36 18.55 1.13
N GLY A 479 -2.23 18.49 -0.18
CA GLY A 479 -1.16 17.75 -0.85
C GLY A 479 0.18 18.51 -0.83
N PRO A 480 1.29 17.87 -1.29
CA PRO A 480 2.57 18.52 -1.42
C PRO A 480 2.54 19.62 -2.48
N GLU A 481 3.26 20.73 -2.23
CA GLU A 481 3.41 21.79 -3.21
C GLU A 481 4.38 21.36 -4.32
N LEU A 482 3.92 21.45 -5.56
CA LEU A 482 4.68 21.12 -6.77
C LEU A 482 4.85 22.35 -7.65
N PRO A 483 5.93 22.45 -8.44
CA PRO A 483 6.06 23.47 -9.45
C PRO A 483 4.93 23.34 -10.48
N GLN A 484 4.25 24.45 -10.75
CA GLN A 484 3.16 24.56 -11.73
C GLN A 484 3.64 25.38 -12.91
N GLY A 485 3.30 24.95 -14.10
CA GLY A 485 3.59 25.66 -15.35
C GLY A 485 2.51 25.42 -16.40
N GLN A 486 2.73 25.88 -17.61
CA GLN A 486 1.76 25.74 -18.69
C GLN A 486 2.45 25.27 -19.97
N LEU A 487 1.88 24.26 -20.61
CA LEU A 487 2.22 23.78 -21.94
C LEU A 487 1.39 24.57 -22.96
N ASP A 488 2.02 25.15 -23.99
CA ASP A 488 1.30 25.95 -24.97
C ASP A 488 0.39 25.09 -25.83
N GLU A 489 0.85 23.91 -26.28
CA GLU A 489 0.09 23.02 -27.15
C GLU A 489 0.29 21.55 -26.83
N LEU A 490 -0.83 20.84 -26.70
CA LEU A 490 -0.89 19.36 -26.58
C LEU A 490 -1.70 18.80 -27.74
N LYS A 491 -1.16 17.85 -28.51
CA LYS A 491 -1.84 17.15 -29.59
C LYS A 491 -2.15 15.72 -29.24
N ILE A 492 -3.43 15.41 -29.13
CA ILE A 492 -3.95 14.07 -28.86
C ILE A 492 -4.65 13.57 -30.13
N GLY A 493 -3.89 12.95 -31.04
CA GLY A 493 -4.34 12.72 -32.40
C GLY A 493 -4.65 14.07 -33.12
N ASP A 494 -5.86 14.23 -33.65
CA ASP A 494 -6.34 15.49 -34.27
C ASP A 494 -6.90 16.49 -33.25
N LEU A 495 -7.03 16.13 -31.97
CA LEU A 495 -7.43 17.06 -30.92
C LEU A 495 -6.23 17.90 -30.50
N THR A 496 -6.33 19.21 -30.70
CA THR A 496 -5.36 20.18 -30.18
C THR A 496 -5.90 20.84 -28.94
N VAL A 497 -5.15 20.77 -27.87
CA VAL A 497 -5.45 21.40 -26.56
C VAL A 497 -4.41 22.48 -26.34
N GLN A 498 -4.83 23.71 -26.09
CA GLN A 498 -3.95 24.85 -25.82
C GLN A 498 -4.03 25.28 -24.36
N ASN A 499 -2.95 25.88 -23.90
CA ASN A 499 -2.82 26.40 -22.54
C ASN A 499 -3.10 25.34 -21.47
N VAL A 500 -2.41 24.21 -21.57
CA VAL A 500 -2.63 23.07 -20.67
C VAL A 500 -1.86 23.26 -19.37
N PRO A 501 -2.54 23.29 -18.21
CA PRO A 501 -1.86 23.29 -16.92
C PRO A 501 -0.99 22.05 -16.74
N VAL A 502 0.23 22.26 -16.26
CA VAL A 502 1.21 21.19 -16.01
C VAL A 502 1.74 21.28 -14.61
N SER A 503 1.71 20.18 -13.88
CA SER A 503 2.43 20.02 -12.61
C SER A 503 3.69 19.23 -12.85
N MET A 504 4.81 19.67 -12.26
CA MET A 504 6.12 19.03 -12.45
C MET A 504 6.44 18.18 -11.23
N PHE A 505 6.81 16.94 -11.48
CA PHE A 505 7.09 15.97 -10.43
C PHE A 505 8.54 15.45 -10.58
N PRO A 506 9.28 15.22 -9.49
CA PRO A 506 10.62 14.65 -9.57
C PRO A 506 10.59 13.30 -10.30
N ALA A 507 11.50 13.10 -11.27
CA ALA A 507 11.46 11.94 -12.16
C ALA A 507 11.63 10.60 -11.42
N ASP A 508 12.49 10.57 -10.39
CA ASP A 508 12.72 9.42 -9.52
C ASP A 508 11.47 9.04 -8.70
N GLN A 509 10.73 10.03 -8.22
CA GLN A 509 9.51 9.82 -7.46
C GLN A 509 8.32 9.44 -8.36
N LEU A 510 8.22 10.02 -9.57
CA LEU A 510 7.13 9.67 -10.49
C LEU A 510 7.21 8.20 -10.89
N GLY A 511 8.39 7.68 -11.18
CA GLY A 511 8.62 6.26 -11.48
C GLY A 511 8.13 5.34 -10.35
N MET A 512 8.38 5.71 -9.09
CA MET A 512 7.86 4.96 -7.93
C MET A 512 6.33 5.03 -7.81
N VAL A 513 5.75 6.23 -8.03
CA VAL A 513 4.28 6.42 -7.93
C VAL A 513 3.53 5.69 -9.03
N VAL A 514 4.00 5.79 -10.28
CA VAL A 514 3.34 5.13 -11.42
C VAL A 514 3.82 3.69 -11.63
N GLY A 515 4.96 3.29 -11.05
CA GLY A 515 5.54 1.95 -11.16
C GLY A 515 5.82 1.52 -12.62
N LEU A 516 6.07 2.47 -13.52
CA LEU A 516 6.35 2.24 -14.94
C LEU A 516 7.62 2.96 -15.36
N GLU A 517 8.51 2.26 -16.04
CA GLU A 517 9.68 2.87 -16.65
C GLU A 517 9.34 3.52 -18.00
N GLY A 518 10.04 4.60 -18.33
CA GLY A 518 9.93 5.26 -19.63
C GLY A 518 8.60 5.96 -19.90
N VAL A 519 7.85 6.32 -18.87
CA VAL A 519 6.67 7.19 -18.94
C VAL A 519 7.09 8.62 -18.58
N ASP A 520 6.78 9.58 -19.43
CA ASP A 520 7.11 11.00 -19.22
C ASP A 520 6.18 11.67 -18.20
N GLY A 521 4.99 11.09 -17.96
CA GLY A 521 4.00 11.67 -17.07
C GLY A 521 2.63 11.01 -17.11
N ILE A 522 1.66 11.72 -16.53
CA ILE A 522 0.26 11.33 -16.39
C ILE A 522 -0.60 12.33 -17.16
N LEU A 523 -1.58 11.86 -17.90
CA LEU A 523 -2.62 12.69 -18.51
C LEU A 523 -3.95 12.49 -17.80
N GLY A 524 -4.45 13.55 -17.18
CA GLY A 524 -5.78 13.61 -16.58
C GLY A 524 -6.88 13.80 -17.62
N ILE A 525 -8.13 13.81 -17.15
CA ILE A 525 -9.30 13.81 -18.05
C ILE A 525 -9.84 15.18 -18.42
N ARG A 526 -9.34 16.27 -17.82
CA ARG A 526 -9.83 17.62 -18.15
C ARG A 526 -9.76 18.00 -19.65
N PRO A 527 -8.72 17.61 -20.41
CA PRO A 527 -8.68 17.84 -21.86
C PRO A 527 -9.85 17.23 -22.63
N PHE A 528 -10.49 16.20 -22.07
CA PHE A 528 -11.63 15.50 -22.67
C PHE A 528 -12.99 16.02 -22.21
N ALA A 529 -13.03 16.96 -21.24
CA ALA A 529 -14.27 17.49 -20.71
C ALA A 529 -15.24 17.97 -21.80
N GLY A 530 -16.50 17.59 -21.68
CA GLY A 530 -17.55 17.90 -22.65
C GLY A 530 -17.53 17.06 -23.93
N ARG A 531 -16.61 16.09 -24.06
CA ARG A 531 -16.46 15.16 -25.19
C ARG A 531 -16.87 13.76 -24.80
N GLN A 532 -16.79 12.86 -25.74
CA GLN A 532 -16.87 11.43 -25.48
C GLN A 532 -15.47 10.83 -25.62
N LEU A 533 -15.02 10.13 -24.58
CA LEU A 533 -13.74 9.43 -24.52
C LEU A 533 -14.00 7.92 -24.48
N THR A 534 -13.51 7.19 -25.48
CA THR A 534 -13.64 5.74 -25.55
C THR A 534 -12.25 5.09 -25.49
N VAL A 535 -12.09 4.13 -24.60
CA VAL A 535 -10.97 3.18 -24.61
C VAL A 535 -11.49 1.86 -25.13
N ASP A 536 -10.94 1.37 -26.22
CA ASP A 536 -11.29 0.10 -26.85
C ASP A 536 -10.10 -0.84 -26.79
N LEU A 537 -10.10 -1.76 -25.82
CA LEU A 537 -9.04 -2.72 -25.60
C LEU A 537 -9.06 -3.88 -26.60
N ASP A 538 -10.17 -4.10 -27.31
CA ASP A 538 -10.22 -5.08 -28.40
C ASP A 538 -9.43 -4.62 -29.64
N ARG A 539 -9.26 -3.30 -29.79
CA ARG A 539 -8.57 -2.67 -30.93
C ARG A 539 -7.30 -1.92 -30.54
N ASP A 540 -6.98 -1.86 -29.26
CA ASP A 540 -5.86 -1.09 -28.68
C ASP A 540 -5.90 0.40 -29.11
N VAL A 541 -7.05 1.05 -29.00
CA VAL A 541 -7.22 2.45 -29.38
C VAL A 541 -7.94 3.29 -28.33
N LEU A 542 -7.49 4.53 -28.22
CA LEU A 542 -8.20 5.63 -27.57
C LEU A 542 -8.92 6.43 -28.65
N GLU A 543 -10.22 6.66 -28.50
CA GLU A 543 -11.03 7.45 -29.43
C GLU A 543 -11.66 8.63 -28.70
N ILE A 544 -11.66 9.80 -29.34
CA ILE A 544 -12.26 11.03 -28.84
C ILE A 544 -13.26 11.53 -29.87
N VAL A 545 -14.49 11.83 -29.42
CA VAL A 545 -15.54 12.36 -30.29
C VAL A 545 -16.01 13.72 -29.77
N GLU A 546 -16.09 14.69 -30.70
CA GLU A 546 -16.64 16.03 -30.44
C GLU A 546 -18.14 15.97 -30.12
N PRO A 547 -18.64 16.82 -29.21
CA PRO A 547 -20.06 16.92 -28.91
C PRO A 547 -20.85 17.57 -30.05
N GLY A 548 -22.15 17.38 -29.95
CA GLY A 548 -23.10 18.15 -30.75
C GLY A 548 -23.72 17.41 -31.94
N LYS A 549 -24.75 18.04 -32.53
CA LYS A 549 -25.64 17.41 -33.50
C LYS A 549 -24.93 16.91 -34.77
N ARG A 550 -23.85 17.56 -35.20
CA ARG A 550 -23.06 17.16 -36.37
C ARG A 550 -22.43 15.80 -36.21
N CYS A 551 -22.01 15.48 -34.97
CA CYS A 551 -21.26 14.27 -34.61
C CYS A 551 -22.15 13.17 -34.00
N LYS A 552 -23.46 13.37 -34.01
CA LYS A 552 -24.44 12.49 -33.37
C LYS A 552 -24.28 11.00 -33.73
N ALA A 553 -24.05 10.69 -34.98
CA ALA A 553 -23.92 9.31 -35.45
C ALA A 553 -22.68 8.62 -34.85
N GLU A 554 -21.58 9.36 -34.74
CA GLU A 554 -20.34 8.84 -34.14
C GLU A 554 -20.46 8.70 -32.63
N LEU A 555 -21.13 9.63 -31.94
CA LEU A 555 -21.42 9.56 -30.52
C LEU A 555 -22.30 8.34 -30.22
N GLU A 556 -23.38 8.14 -30.97
CA GLU A 556 -24.30 7.02 -30.78
C GLU A 556 -23.66 5.65 -31.04
N ALA A 557 -22.72 5.58 -31.99
CA ALA A 557 -22.02 4.33 -32.29
C ALA A 557 -21.20 3.81 -31.09
N ARG A 558 -20.79 4.68 -30.19
CA ARG A 558 -19.99 4.35 -29.00
C ARG A 558 -20.83 4.21 -27.72
N ARG A 559 -22.09 4.61 -27.75
CA ARG A 559 -23.10 4.43 -26.68
C ARG A 559 -23.63 2.99 -26.58
N GLY A 560 -22.89 2.02 -27.11
CA GLY A 560 -23.25 0.61 -27.06
C GLY A 560 -22.80 -0.06 -25.76
N GLY A 561 -23.59 -1.03 -25.27
CA GLY A 561 -23.29 -1.76 -24.04
C GLY A 561 -24.19 -1.38 -22.87
N GLN A 562 -23.67 -1.54 -21.65
CA GLN A 562 -24.40 -1.23 -20.42
C GLN A 562 -24.09 0.20 -19.98
N ALA A 563 -25.14 1.01 -19.83
CA ALA A 563 -25.00 2.41 -19.39
C ALA A 563 -25.05 2.50 -17.86
N VAL A 564 -24.09 3.22 -17.29
CA VAL A 564 -23.95 3.49 -15.85
C VAL A 564 -23.88 5.01 -15.67
N PRO A 565 -24.77 5.63 -14.90
CA PRO A 565 -24.71 7.07 -14.65
C PRO A 565 -23.45 7.41 -13.83
N PHE A 566 -22.87 8.58 -14.11
CA PHE A 566 -21.83 9.16 -13.29
C PHE A 566 -22.11 10.61 -12.92
N TRP A 567 -21.47 11.07 -11.88
CA TRP A 567 -21.50 12.48 -11.44
C TRP A 567 -20.12 13.08 -11.52
N LEU A 568 -20.05 14.34 -11.92
CA LEU A 568 -18.79 15.04 -12.03
C LEU A 568 -18.62 16.00 -10.85
N HIS A 569 -17.60 15.80 -10.04
CA HIS A 569 -17.26 16.65 -8.92
C HIS A 569 -16.01 17.50 -9.22
N GLU A 570 -15.90 18.68 -8.62
CA GLU A 570 -14.87 19.66 -8.93
C GLU A 570 -14.74 19.91 -10.44
N THR A 571 -13.59 19.62 -11.03
CA THR A 571 -13.35 19.80 -12.48
C THR A 571 -13.20 18.50 -13.25
N HIS A 572 -13.00 17.36 -12.56
CA HIS A 572 -12.58 16.12 -13.21
C HIS A 572 -12.99 14.83 -12.50
N TYR A 573 -13.31 14.86 -11.21
CA TYR A 573 -13.62 13.61 -10.49
C TYR A 573 -14.92 12.99 -10.97
N VAL A 574 -14.82 11.78 -11.51
CA VAL A 574 -15.96 10.99 -11.98
C VAL A 574 -16.38 10.00 -10.90
N TYR A 575 -17.56 10.19 -10.34
CA TYR A 575 -18.11 9.31 -9.31
C TYR A 575 -19.20 8.43 -9.87
N VAL A 576 -19.22 7.17 -9.44
CA VAL A 576 -20.23 6.15 -9.80
C VAL A 576 -20.75 5.44 -8.57
N LEU A 577 -22.03 5.10 -8.56
CA LEU A 577 -22.59 4.18 -7.57
C LEU A 577 -22.28 2.75 -7.97
N GLY A 578 -21.79 1.98 -7.01
CA GLY A 578 -21.45 0.59 -7.17
C GLY A 578 -21.90 -0.25 -5.98
N HIS A 579 -21.85 -1.56 -6.13
CA HIS A 579 -22.13 -2.50 -5.06
C HIS A 579 -20.99 -3.48 -4.93
N MET A 580 -20.35 -3.48 -3.77
CA MET A 580 -19.40 -4.50 -3.36
C MET A 580 -20.19 -5.58 -2.61
N ARG A 581 -20.36 -6.77 -3.24
CA ARG A 581 -21.38 -7.75 -2.85
C ARG A 581 -22.77 -7.10 -2.86
N ASP A 582 -23.38 -6.93 -1.69
CA ASP A 582 -24.69 -6.31 -1.54
C ASP A 582 -24.63 -4.91 -0.87
N ALA A 583 -23.44 -4.46 -0.46
CA ALA A 583 -23.23 -3.13 0.09
C ALA A 583 -23.07 -2.09 -1.03
N GLU A 584 -23.98 -1.10 -1.03
CA GLU A 584 -23.91 0.03 -1.95
C GLU A 584 -22.89 1.07 -1.46
N GLY A 585 -22.17 1.67 -2.39
CA GLY A 585 -21.23 2.74 -2.10
C GLY A 585 -20.96 3.64 -3.30
N LEU A 586 -20.36 4.81 -3.04
CA LEU A 586 -19.90 5.75 -4.06
C LEU A 586 -18.41 5.56 -4.32
N TYR A 587 -18.04 5.41 -5.58
CA TYR A 587 -16.66 5.13 -5.97
C TYR A 587 -16.13 6.17 -6.96
N LEU A 588 -14.90 6.61 -6.76
CA LEU A 588 -14.16 7.42 -7.72
C LEU A 588 -13.60 6.52 -8.83
N LEU A 589 -13.82 6.90 -10.08
CA LEU A 589 -13.16 6.25 -11.22
C LEU A 589 -11.70 6.72 -11.31
N ASN A 590 -10.76 5.80 -11.15
CA ASN A 590 -9.32 6.06 -11.17
C ASN A 590 -8.58 4.99 -11.99
N THR A 591 -8.40 5.28 -13.30
CA THR A 591 -7.68 4.37 -14.22
C THR A 591 -6.16 4.41 -14.03
N GLY A 592 -5.64 5.35 -13.24
CA GLY A 592 -4.23 5.40 -12.83
C GLY A 592 -3.90 4.45 -11.68
N MET A 593 -4.91 3.91 -10.99
CA MET A 593 -4.72 2.95 -9.89
C MET A 593 -4.11 1.65 -10.41
N ARG A 594 -3.12 1.11 -9.68
CA ARG A 594 -2.35 -0.06 -10.07
C ARG A 594 -2.22 -1.06 -8.93
N GLY A 595 -1.91 -2.31 -9.29
CA GLY A 595 -1.74 -3.40 -8.32
C GLY A 595 -3.05 -3.90 -7.70
N ALA A 596 -4.17 -3.22 -7.97
CA ALA A 596 -5.50 -3.62 -7.53
C ALA A 596 -6.57 -3.15 -8.54
N ASP A 597 -7.69 -3.87 -8.60
CA ASP A 597 -8.84 -3.51 -9.45
C ASP A 597 -9.70 -2.42 -8.81
N LEU A 598 -9.71 -2.39 -7.48
CA LEU A 598 -10.40 -1.38 -6.68
C LEU A 598 -9.74 -1.21 -5.32
N THR A 599 -10.08 -0.13 -4.62
CA THR A 599 -9.79 0.06 -3.20
C THR A 599 -11.01 0.66 -2.51
N ALA A 600 -11.17 0.38 -1.23
CA ALA A 600 -12.26 0.94 -0.45
C ALA A 600 -11.78 1.30 0.95
N ASN A 601 -12.57 2.13 1.66
CA ASN A 601 -12.35 2.37 3.08
C ASN A 601 -12.79 1.16 3.92
N GLU A 602 -12.32 1.08 5.15
CA GLU A 602 -12.61 -0.05 6.05
C GLU A 602 -14.11 -0.23 6.31
N GLY A 603 -14.87 0.88 6.38
CA GLY A 603 -16.32 0.83 6.54
C GLY A 603 -17.02 0.15 5.37
N ALA A 604 -16.65 0.48 4.14
CA ALA A 604 -17.21 -0.13 2.94
C ALA A 604 -16.91 -1.64 2.86
N TYR A 605 -15.72 -2.07 3.26
CA TYR A 605 -15.40 -3.50 3.38
C TYR A 605 -16.22 -4.17 4.47
N ALA A 606 -16.36 -3.53 5.64
CA ALA A 606 -17.15 -4.05 6.74
C ALA A 606 -18.64 -4.18 6.36
N PHE A 607 -19.23 -3.20 5.66
CA PHE A 607 -20.59 -3.28 5.15
C PHE A 607 -20.78 -4.42 4.14
N ALA A 608 -19.73 -4.72 3.37
CA ALA A 608 -19.71 -5.85 2.45
C ALA A 608 -19.39 -7.20 3.12
N GLY A 609 -19.14 -7.24 4.44
CA GLY A 609 -18.71 -8.46 5.15
C GLY A 609 -17.34 -8.97 4.70
N ILE A 610 -16.44 -8.07 4.36
CA ILE A 610 -15.06 -8.37 4.01
C ILE A 610 -14.17 -7.99 5.19
N GLY A 611 -13.49 -8.96 5.77
CA GLY A 611 -12.58 -8.75 6.90
C GLY A 611 -11.23 -8.20 6.47
N ALA A 612 -10.48 -7.68 7.44
CA ALA A 612 -9.12 -7.24 7.23
C ALA A 612 -8.25 -8.39 6.72
N PRO A 613 -7.44 -8.16 5.69
CA PRO A 613 -6.61 -9.20 5.07
C PRO A 613 -5.33 -9.46 5.87
N ALA A 614 -4.67 -10.57 5.54
CA ALA A 614 -3.26 -10.74 5.87
C ALA A 614 -2.42 -9.69 5.10
N LEU A 615 -1.47 -9.05 5.81
CA LEU A 615 -0.51 -8.12 5.22
C LEU A 615 0.76 -8.87 4.82
N TYR A 616 1.24 -8.63 3.60
CA TYR A 616 2.55 -9.12 3.14
C TYR A 616 3.59 -8.01 3.35
N ALA A 617 4.73 -8.35 3.95
CA ALA A 617 5.74 -7.37 4.40
C ALA A 617 6.36 -6.53 3.28
N ASP A 618 6.36 -7.04 2.05
CA ASP A 618 6.89 -6.41 0.84
C ASP A 618 5.85 -5.60 0.06
N GLN A 619 4.58 -5.58 0.50
CA GLN A 619 3.50 -4.90 -0.18
C GLN A 619 3.15 -3.58 0.50
N ALA A 620 3.02 -2.52 -0.30
CA ALA A 620 2.61 -1.19 0.17
C ALA A 620 1.17 -1.15 0.69
N ALA A 621 0.33 -2.13 0.33
CA ALA A 621 -1.03 -2.30 0.79
C ALA A 621 -1.40 -3.78 0.86
N ALA A 622 -2.23 -4.15 1.83
CA ALA A 622 -2.82 -5.47 1.88
C ALA A 622 -3.81 -5.70 0.72
N LEU A 623 -3.90 -6.92 0.23
CA LEU A 623 -4.83 -7.29 -0.82
C LEU A 623 -5.95 -8.19 -0.29
N VAL A 624 -7.18 -7.91 -0.72
CA VAL A 624 -8.35 -8.75 -0.46
C VAL A 624 -9.02 -9.15 -1.76
N GLN A 625 -9.70 -10.29 -1.75
CA GLN A 625 -10.53 -10.72 -2.86
C GLN A 625 -11.97 -10.23 -2.67
N VAL A 626 -12.48 -9.57 -3.70
CA VAL A 626 -13.88 -9.17 -3.80
C VAL A 626 -14.55 -10.10 -4.82
N ASP A 627 -15.34 -11.02 -4.32
CA ASP A 627 -15.97 -12.05 -5.11
C ASP A 627 -16.96 -11.49 -6.14
N ARG A 628 -17.60 -10.34 -5.84
CA ARG A 628 -18.53 -9.69 -6.75
C ARG A 628 -18.57 -8.17 -6.54
N PHE A 629 -18.46 -7.43 -7.65
CA PHE A 629 -18.65 -5.98 -7.70
C PHE A 629 -19.57 -5.62 -8.87
N ARG A 630 -20.51 -4.68 -8.67
CA ARG A 630 -21.47 -4.26 -9.69
C ARG A 630 -21.49 -2.74 -9.85
N LEU A 631 -21.57 -2.30 -11.11
CA LEU A 631 -21.91 -0.93 -11.51
C LEU A 631 -23.23 -0.98 -12.28
N GLY A 632 -24.35 -0.70 -11.61
CA GLY A 632 -25.68 -0.93 -12.21
C GLY A 632 -25.82 -2.36 -12.77
N PRO A 633 -26.08 -2.55 -14.08
CA PRO A 633 -26.18 -3.87 -14.69
C PRO A 633 -24.83 -4.53 -14.98
N TRP A 634 -23.70 -3.80 -14.95
CA TRP A 634 -22.36 -4.31 -15.19
C TRP A 634 -21.83 -5.02 -13.93
N GLN A 635 -21.42 -6.27 -14.08
CA GLN A 635 -20.85 -7.07 -12.98
C GLN A 635 -19.47 -7.59 -13.33
N ARG A 636 -18.60 -7.57 -12.33
CA ARG A 636 -17.27 -8.20 -12.34
C ARG A 636 -17.13 -9.10 -11.11
N ASP A 637 -16.51 -10.25 -11.31
CA ASP A 637 -16.31 -11.25 -10.27
C ASP A 637 -14.80 -11.44 -10.03
N ASN A 638 -14.44 -11.87 -8.83
CA ASN A 638 -13.06 -12.21 -8.42
C ASN A 638 -12.06 -11.06 -8.63
N LEU A 639 -12.42 -9.88 -8.17
CA LEU A 639 -11.55 -8.70 -8.22
C LEU A 639 -10.57 -8.68 -7.06
N THR A 640 -9.36 -8.19 -7.32
CA THR A 640 -8.36 -7.91 -6.29
C THR A 640 -8.53 -6.48 -5.81
N ALA A 641 -8.67 -6.29 -4.51
CA ALA A 641 -8.86 -4.98 -3.89
C ALA A 641 -7.74 -4.66 -2.91
N ALA A 642 -7.32 -3.38 -2.88
CA ALA A 642 -6.32 -2.89 -1.93
C ALA A 642 -6.98 -2.44 -0.63
N TRP A 643 -6.48 -2.90 0.52
CA TRP A 643 -6.92 -2.53 1.86
C TRP A 643 -6.00 -1.45 2.45
N GLY A 644 -6.57 -0.55 3.24
CA GLY A 644 -5.80 0.44 4.01
C GLY A 644 -5.30 1.65 3.21
N PHE A 645 -5.65 1.74 1.92
CA PHE A 645 -5.22 2.85 1.05
C PHE A 645 -6.05 4.14 1.25
N LEU A 646 -7.24 4.02 1.81
CA LEU A 646 -8.14 5.16 2.09
C LEU A 646 -8.39 5.27 3.58
N ALA A 647 -8.37 6.51 4.09
CA ALA A 647 -8.76 6.78 5.47
C ALA A 647 -10.20 6.34 5.76
N GLN A 648 -10.46 5.96 7.01
CA GLN A 648 -11.82 5.60 7.44
C GLN A 648 -12.80 6.75 7.19
N ASN A 649 -13.97 6.42 6.66
CA ASN A 649 -15.12 7.33 6.53
C ASN A 649 -14.81 8.66 5.82
N GLN A 650 -14.29 8.61 4.61
CA GLN A 650 -14.11 9.81 3.81
C GLN A 650 -15.46 10.39 3.37
N THR A 651 -15.67 11.66 3.70
CA THR A 651 -16.71 12.47 3.07
C THR A 651 -16.03 13.50 2.17
N ILE A 652 -16.47 13.59 0.93
CA ILE A 652 -16.00 14.62 0.00
C ILE A 652 -17.15 15.61 -0.19
N ASP A 653 -16.88 16.87 0.14
CA ASP A 653 -17.88 17.94 0.03
C ASP A 653 -19.25 17.56 0.61
N GLY A 654 -19.25 16.81 1.75
CA GLY A 654 -20.44 16.45 2.52
C GLY A 654 -21.27 15.27 1.96
N PHE A 655 -20.74 14.45 1.05
CA PHE A 655 -21.28 13.15 0.71
C PHE A 655 -20.22 12.05 0.87
N ARG A 656 -20.67 10.80 1.02
CA ARG A 656 -19.77 9.65 1.24
C ARG A 656 -18.88 9.40 0.05
N LEU A 657 -17.67 8.93 0.30
CA LEU A 657 -16.81 8.26 -0.67
C LEU A 657 -16.35 6.92 -0.07
N ASP A 658 -16.71 5.84 -0.70
CA ASP A 658 -16.47 4.50 -0.18
C ASP A 658 -15.21 3.87 -0.75
N GLY A 659 -14.80 4.30 -1.96
CA GLY A 659 -13.62 3.73 -2.58
C GLY A 659 -13.25 4.34 -3.92
N MET A 660 -12.30 3.69 -4.58
CA MET A 660 -11.91 3.97 -5.96
C MET A 660 -11.97 2.69 -6.78
N ILE A 661 -12.31 2.80 -8.05
CA ILE A 661 -12.33 1.69 -9.01
C ILE A 661 -11.39 1.96 -10.16
N GLY A 662 -10.62 0.93 -10.51
CA GLY A 662 -9.64 0.96 -11.60
C GLY A 662 -10.10 0.22 -12.85
N LEU A 663 -9.13 -0.05 -13.72
CA LEU A 663 -9.37 -0.71 -15.01
C LEU A 663 -9.94 -2.12 -14.87
N GLY A 664 -9.60 -2.88 -13.83
CA GLY A 664 -10.12 -4.22 -13.62
C GLY A 664 -11.63 -4.26 -13.46
N VAL A 665 -12.22 -3.23 -12.84
CA VAL A 665 -13.69 -3.10 -12.73
C VAL A 665 -14.32 -2.74 -14.08
N LEU A 666 -13.67 -1.90 -14.89
CA LEU A 666 -14.17 -1.53 -16.23
C LEU A 666 -14.13 -2.70 -17.23
N GLY A 667 -13.22 -3.64 -17.02
CA GLY A 667 -13.13 -4.88 -17.80
C GLY A 667 -12.20 -4.81 -19.00
N GLU A 668 -12.14 -5.92 -19.74
CA GLU A 668 -11.20 -6.17 -20.83
C GLU A 668 -11.69 -5.75 -22.21
N GLY A 669 -12.91 -5.25 -22.34
CA GLY A 669 -13.51 -4.85 -23.61
C GLY A 669 -13.35 -3.35 -23.89
N SER A 670 -14.45 -2.67 -24.13
CA SER A 670 -14.43 -1.20 -24.33
C SER A 670 -15.26 -0.49 -23.28
N TRP A 671 -14.80 0.68 -22.89
CA TRP A 671 -15.57 1.60 -22.06
C TRP A 671 -15.55 3.01 -22.62
N THR A 672 -16.65 3.74 -22.43
CA THR A 672 -16.82 5.07 -22.96
C THR A 672 -17.32 6.02 -21.88
N LEU A 673 -16.57 7.09 -21.59
CA LEU A 673 -17.04 8.23 -20.80
C LEU A 673 -17.73 9.23 -21.72
N ASP A 674 -19.02 9.39 -21.56
CA ASP A 674 -19.80 10.37 -22.32
C ASP A 674 -20.18 11.53 -21.40
N PHE A 675 -19.45 12.64 -21.51
CA PHE A 675 -19.66 13.83 -20.69
C PHE A 675 -20.93 14.63 -21.07
N GLU A 676 -21.49 14.40 -22.27
CA GLU A 676 -22.74 15.04 -22.69
C GLU A 676 -23.95 14.42 -21.97
N THR A 677 -23.95 13.08 -21.81
CA THR A 677 -25.03 12.33 -21.15
C THR A 677 -24.73 11.94 -19.71
N GLN A 678 -23.50 12.17 -19.24
CA GLN A 678 -22.97 11.69 -17.96
C GLN A 678 -23.23 10.21 -17.74
N GLN A 679 -22.85 9.41 -18.74
CA GLN A 679 -22.93 7.95 -18.70
C GLN A 679 -21.58 7.31 -19.00
N ILE A 680 -21.28 6.25 -18.29
CA ILE A 680 -20.23 5.31 -18.69
C ILE A 680 -20.92 4.18 -19.46
N TYR A 681 -20.50 3.92 -20.67
CA TYR A 681 -20.96 2.77 -21.44
C TYR A 681 -19.91 1.67 -21.37
N LEU A 682 -20.29 0.50 -20.84
CA LEU A 682 -19.41 -0.64 -20.62
C LEU A 682 -19.79 -1.78 -21.58
N ARG A 683 -18.82 -2.31 -22.28
CA ARG A 683 -18.98 -3.42 -23.23
C ARG A 683 -17.91 -4.48 -22.93
N GLY A 684 -18.33 -5.73 -22.77
CA GLY A 684 -17.41 -6.85 -22.62
C GLY A 684 -16.59 -7.12 -23.89
N PRO A 685 -15.51 -7.92 -23.78
CA PRO A 685 -14.61 -8.21 -24.90
C PRO A 685 -15.33 -8.85 -26.08
N ASN A 686 -14.94 -8.48 -27.27
CA ASN A 686 -15.50 -9.05 -28.50
C ASN A 686 -14.89 -10.42 -28.79
N LYS A 687 -15.55 -11.49 -28.37
CA LYS A 687 -15.11 -12.89 -28.57
C LYS A 687 -14.82 -13.27 -30.03
N ALA A 688 -15.24 -12.47 -31.02
CA ALA A 688 -14.95 -12.71 -32.43
C ALA A 688 -13.57 -12.15 -32.83
N ALA A 689 -13.09 -11.09 -32.17
CA ALA A 689 -11.75 -10.51 -32.41
C ALA A 689 -10.63 -11.37 -31.80
N ALA A 690 -10.89 -12.06 -30.70
CA ALA A 690 -9.91 -12.91 -30.00
C ALA A 690 -9.44 -14.16 -30.78
N LYS A 691 -9.97 -14.41 -31.99
CA LYS A 691 -9.57 -15.56 -32.83
C LYS A 691 -8.42 -15.30 -33.79
N THR A 692 -7.82 -14.13 -33.76
CA THR A 692 -6.63 -13.78 -34.54
C THR A 692 -5.38 -13.60 -33.67
N GLU A 693 -5.10 -14.53 -32.76
CA GLU A 693 -3.74 -14.67 -32.23
C GLU A 693 -2.82 -15.13 -33.39
N PRO A 694 -1.68 -14.44 -33.64
CA PRO A 694 -0.68 -14.99 -34.55
C PRO A 694 -0.17 -16.29 -33.97
N ALA A 695 -0.25 -17.36 -34.79
CA ALA A 695 0.21 -18.67 -34.43
C ALA A 695 1.59 -18.59 -33.76
N LYS A 696 1.68 -19.04 -32.52
CA LYS A 696 2.95 -19.23 -31.81
C LYS A 696 3.82 -20.13 -32.71
N THR A 697 4.86 -19.57 -33.31
CA THR A 697 5.93 -20.31 -33.91
C THR A 697 6.57 -21.17 -32.84
N GLU A 698 6.29 -22.47 -32.85
CA GLU A 698 7.02 -23.45 -32.04
C GLU A 698 8.52 -23.30 -32.33
N PRO A 699 9.38 -23.24 -31.32
CA PRO A 699 10.81 -23.25 -31.54
C PRO A 699 11.18 -24.61 -32.20
N ALA A 700 11.80 -24.52 -33.35
CA ALA A 700 12.28 -25.67 -34.12
C ALA A 700 13.13 -26.58 -33.20
N LYS A 701 12.73 -27.85 -33.11
CA LYS A 701 13.51 -28.92 -32.48
C LYS A 701 14.85 -29.04 -33.22
N THR A 702 15.92 -28.56 -32.63
CA THR A 702 17.29 -28.87 -33.05
C THR A 702 17.60 -30.32 -32.70
N GLU A 703 17.70 -31.15 -33.71
CA GLU A 703 18.30 -32.50 -33.61
C GLU A 703 19.78 -32.37 -33.19
N PRO A 704 20.33 -33.28 -32.38
CA PRO A 704 21.72 -33.23 -31.95
C PRO A 704 22.65 -33.61 -33.11
N ALA A 705 23.55 -32.71 -33.47
CA ALA A 705 24.61 -32.93 -34.46
C ALA A 705 25.57 -34.02 -33.98
N LYS A 706 25.83 -34.98 -34.88
CA LYS A 706 26.80 -36.08 -34.75
C LYS A 706 28.21 -35.52 -34.56
N THR A 707 28.90 -36.09 -33.59
CA THR A 707 30.33 -35.95 -33.34
C THR A 707 31.15 -36.54 -34.51
N GLU A 708 32.12 -35.74 -35.02
CA GLU A 708 33.31 -36.23 -35.69
C GLU A 708 34.54 -35.37 -35.40
N PRO A 709 35.80 -35.87 -35.63
CA PRO A 709 36.82 -35.84 -34.57
C PRO A 709 37.91 -34.76 -34.73
N LYS A 710 38.67 -34.57 -33.66
CA LYS A 710 39.85 -33.68 -33.55
C LYS A 710 40.94 -34.01 -34.56
N PRO A 711 41.72 -33.00 -35.05
CA PRO A 711 43.13 -33.17 -35.33
C PRO A 711 44.06 -32.31 -34.49
N LYS A 712 45.05 -32.94 -34.14
CA LYS A 712 46.41 -32.76 -33.53
C LYS A 712 47.03 -31.37 -33.53
N THR A 713 47.69 -31.16 -32.43
CA THR A 713 48.72 -30.24 -31.94
C THR A 713 49.88 -29.84 -32.89
N GLU A 714 50.29 -28.56 -32.63
CA GLU A 714 51.65 -27.98 -32.56
C GLU A 714 52.26 -27.32 -33.80
N PRO A 715 53.25 -26.37 -33.67
CA PRO A 715 53.71 -25.58 -32.53
C PRO A 715 53.90 -24.04 -32.80
N LYS A 716 54.28 -23.33 -31.74
CA LYS A 716 54.81 -21.96 -31.70
C LYS A 716 56.17 -21.81 -32.44
N PRO A 717 56.56 -20.59 -32.90
CA PRO A 717 57.46 -19.75 -32.05
C PRO A 717 57.26 -18.22 -32.14
N SER A 718 57.47 -17.60 -31.04
CA SER A 718 58.47 -16.60 -30.58
C SER A 718 58.55 -15.22 -31.23
N SER A 719 58.41 -14.26 -30.37
CA SER A 719 59.30 -13.13 -30.02
C SER A 719 59.20 -11.80 -30.76
N GLU A 720 59.27 -10.82 -29.92
CA GLU A 720 59.87 -9.47 -29.88
C GLU A 720 58.97 -8.29 -30.24
N ALA A 721 58.75 -7.47 -29.34
CA ALA A 721 59.45 -6.41 -28.61
C ALA A 721 59.07 -4.99 -29.07
N SER A 722 58.79 -4.17 -28.05
CA SER A 722 58.99 -2.72 -27.95
C SER A 722 58.21 -1.80 -28.89
N ASP A 723 57.55 -0.74 -28.50
CA ASP A 723 58.05 0.41 -27.75
C ASP A 723 56.87 1.40 -27.47
N LYS A 724 56.91 2.02 -26.33
CA LYS A 724 56.30 3.32 -26.03
C LYS A 724 57.19 4.43 -26.62
N PRO A 725 56.82 5.73 -26.71
CA PRO A 725 55.89 6.50 -25.91
C PRO A 725 55.27 7.82 -26.54
N LYS A 726 54.52 8.49 -25.69
CA LYS A 726 54.37 9.96 -25.47
C LYS A 726 53.39 10.82 -26.29
N THR A 727 52.48 11.32 -25.51
CA THR A 727 52.05 12.73 -25.30
C THR A 727 51.73 13.63 -26.49
N LYS A 728 50.50 14.06 -26.57
CA LYS A 728 50.08 15.43 -26.22
C LYS A 728 48.57 15.44 -25.88
#